data_3d5b90aa95e9c6059e276fe81735aa27
#
_entry.id   3d5b90aa95e9c6059e276fe81735aa27
#
_cell.length_a   1.000
_cell.length_b   1.000
_cell.length_c   1.000
_cell.angle_alpha   90.00
_cell.angle_beta   90.00
_cell.angle_gamma   90.00
#
_symmetry.space_group_name_H-M   'P 1'
#
loop_
_entity.id
_entity.type
_entity.pdbx_description
1 polymer ?
#
loop_
_entity_poly.entity_id
_entity_poly.type
_entity_poly.pdbx_seq_one_letter_code
_entity_poly.pdbx_strand_id
1 'polypeptide(L)'
;MSVFNKLMRAGEGKILRKLHRIADQVSSIEEDFVNLSDAELRALTDEYKERYADGESLDDLLPEAFATIREAAKRVLGQRHYDVQIMGGAALHLGYVAEMKTGEGKTLVGTLPAYLNALSGKGVHLITVNDYLAQRDSELMGRVHKFLGLSVGCIVANMTPAQRREQYACDITYGTNNEFGFDYLRDNMAWSKDELVQRGHNFAVVDEVDSILVDEARTPLIISGPADQATKWYGDFAKLVTRLTKGEAGNQLKGIEETGDYEVDEKKRTVGIHESGVAKVEDWLGIDNLYESVNTPLVGYLNNAIKAKELFKKDKDYVVIDGEVMIVDEHTGRILAGRRYNEGMHQAIEAKEGVDIKDENQTLATITLQNFFRLYDKLSGMTGTAMTEAAEFQQIYKLGVVPIPTNRPMVRADQSDLIYRTEVAKFAAVVDDIAEKHEKGQPILVGTTSVEKSEYLSQQLSKRGVQHEVLNAKQHDREATIVAQAGRKGAVTVATNMAGRGTDIKLGGNPDDLAEAELRQRGLDPVENVEEWAAALPAALEAAEQAVKAEFEEVKELGGLYVLGTERHESRRIDNQLRGRSGRQGDPGESRFYLSLGDDLMRLFKAQMVERVMSMANVPDDVPIENKMVTRAIASAQSQVEQQNFETRKNVLKYDEVLNRQREVIYGERRRVLEGEDLQDQIRHFMDDTIDDYIRQETAEGFAEEWDLDRLWGAFKQLYPVKVTVEELEEEAGDLAGVTAEFIAEAVKNDIHEQYAEREKTLGSDIMRELERRVVLSVLDRKWREHLYEMDYLQEGIGLRAMAQKDPLVEYQREGFDMFNAMMEGIKEESVGYLFNLEVQVEQQVEEVPVQDAAERPSLEKEPAAPQIRAKGLEAPQRPDRLHFSAPTVDGEGGVVEGDFATDSAGPTRSTDGMTRAERRKAQKSSGGGGGRRRKK
;
A
#
# COMPACT_ATOMS: atom_id res chain seq x y z
N MET A 1 32.34 -14.38 -5.10
CA MET A 1 31.93 -13.00 -4.75
C MET A 1 32.28 -12.11 -5.92
N SER A 2 31.28 -11.42 -6.48
CA SER A 2 31.49 -10.52 -7.61
C SER A 2 32.30 -9.30 -7.19
N VAL A 3 32.99 -8.65 -8.17
CA VAL A 3 33.75 -7.39 -7.97
C VAL A 3 32.87 -6.30 -7.38
N PHE A 4 31.57 -6.31 -7.73
CA PHE A 4 30.56 -5.40 -7.21
C PHE A 4 30.35 -5.55 -5.68
N ASN A 5 30.27 -6.78 -5.17
CA ASN A 5 30.18 -7.05 -3.72
C ASN A 5 31.45 -6.63 -2.94
N LYS A 6 32.62 -6.61 -3.58
CA LYS A 6 33.85 -6.11 -2.96
C LYS A 6 33.88 -4.58 -2.91
N LEU A 7 33.33 -3.90 -3.93
CA LEU A 7 33.22 -2.44 -3.93
C LEU A 7 32.20 -1.92 -2.89
N MET A 8 31.05 -2.59 -2.79
CA MET A 8 30.03 -2.25 -1.79
C MET A 8 30.59 -2.36 -0.36
N ARG A 9 31.38 -3.40 -0.06
CA ARG A 9 32.01 -3.61 1.25
C ARG A 9 33.19 -2.66 1.56
N ALA A 10 33.81 -2.06 0.56
CA ALA A 10 34.95 -1.17 0.81
C ALA A 10 34.60 0.09 1.62
N GLY A 11 33.32 0.52 1.60
CA GLY A 11 32.79 1.62 2.42
C GLY A 11 32.33 1.24 3.83
N GLU A 12 31.91 -0.01 4.04
CA GLU A 12 31.31 -0.49 5.30
C GLU A 12 32.20 -0.24 6.51
N GLY A 13 33.48 -0.53 6.43
CA GLY A 13 34.44 -0.32 7.52
C GLY A 13 34.65 1.16 7.92
N LYS A 14 34.44 2.10 6.99
CA LYS A 14 34.50 3.53 7.28
C LYS A 14 33.25 4.02 8.02
N ILE A 15 32.08 3.52 7.57
CA ILE A 15 30.79 3.85 8.18
C ILE A 15 30.74 3.27 9.61
N LEU A 16 31.06 1.98 9.78
CA LEU A 16 31.09 1.37 11.10
C LEU A 16 32.02 2.11 12.07
N ARG A 17 33.19 2.56 11.62
CA ARG A 17 34.11 3.38 12.45
C ARG A 17 33.52 4.75 12.81
N LYS A 18 32.70 5.36 11.92
CA LYS A 18 31.96 6.59 12.24
C LYS A 18 30.92 6.29 13.33
N LEU A 19 30.16 5.22 13.19
CA LEU A 19 29.13 4.83 14.15
C LEU A 19 29.70 4.47 15.53
N HIS A 20 30.83 3.75 15.56
CA HIS A 20 31.53 3.49 16.84
C HIS A 20 31.94 4.78 17.54
N ARG A 21 32.54 5.74 16.80
CA ARG A 21 32.90 7.02 17.40
C ARG A 21 31.71 7.78 17.96
N ILE A 22 30.55 7.74 17.28
CA ILE A 22 29.33 8.35 17.81
C ILE A 22 28.89 7.64 19.11
N ALA A 23 28.90 6.31 19.14
CA ALA A 23 28.57 5.56 20.36
C ALA A 23 29.53 5.86 21.50
N ASP A 24 30.84 5.96 21.23
CA ASP A 24 31.86 6.35 22.22
C ASP A 24 31.61 7.77 22.74
N GLN A 25 31.25 8.72 21.87
CA GLN A 25 30.91 10.10 22.28
C GLN A 25 29.68 10.10 23.19
N VAL A 26 28.58 9.43 22.81
CA VAL A 26 27.37 9.35 23.65
C VAL A 26 27.69 8.73 25.01
N SER A 27 28.49 7.67 25.03
CA SER A 27 28.86 6.99 26.28
C SER A 27 29.80 7.86 27.17
N SER A 28 30.64 8.69 26.55
CA SER A 28 31.58 9.56 27.31
C SER A 28 30.90 10.71 28.05
N ILE A 29 29.72 11.16 27.59
CA ILE A 29 28.96 12.24 28.21
C ILE A 29 27.79 11.75 29.07
N GLU A 30 27.56 10.44 29.15
CA GLU A 30 26.39 9.85 29.82
C GLU A 30 26.27 10.27 31.31
N GLU A 31 27.38 10.38 32.02
CA GLU A 31 27.40 10.77 33.45
C GLU A 31 26.78 12.15 33.73
N ASP A 32 26.88 13.09 32.75
CA ASP A 32 26.30 14.42 32.89
C ASP A 32 24.76 14.35 32.89
N PHE A 33 24.16 13.40 32.17
CA PHE A 33 22.71 13.24 32.07
C PHE A 33 22.10 12.43 33.23
N VAL A 34 22.82 11.44 33.75
CA VAL A 34 22.37 10.60 34.87
C VAL A 34 22.05 11.42 36.13
N ASN A 35 22.79 12.50 36.36
CA ASN A 35 22.64 13.36 37.53
C ASN A 35 21.52 14.40 37.40
N LEU A 36 20.94 14.61 36.21
CA LEU A 36 19.84 15.56 36.01
C LEU A 36 18.54 15.05 36.63
N SER A 37 17.74 15.96 37.16
CA SER A 37 16.36 15.67 37.55
C SER A 37 15.49 15.40 36.30
N ASP A 38 14.31 14.81 36.49
CA ASP A 38 13.39 14.57 35.39
C ASP A 38 12.94 15.87 34.68
N ALA A 39 12.79 16.96 35.47
CA ALA A 39 12.43 18.26 34.91
C ALA A 39 13.58 18.87 34.09
N GLU A 40 14.83 18.75 34.55
CA GLU A 40 16.00 19.21 33.81
C GLU A 40 16.22 18.39 32.54
N LEU A 41 16.08 17.06 32.62
CA LEU A 41 16.20 16.17 31.45
C LEU A 41 15.15 16.50 30.38
N ARG A 42 13.92 16.80 30.79
CA ARG A 42 12.84 17.22 29.88
C ARG A 42 13.14 18.60 29.27
N ALA A 43 13.65 19.55 30.02
CA ALA A 43 13.96 20.90 29.55
C ALA A 43 15.01 20.92 28.42
N LEU A 44 15.91 19.92 28.37
CA LEU A 44 16.85 19.78 27.28
C LEU A 44 16.19 19.69 25.91
N THR A 45 14.98 19.14 25.83
CA THR A 45 14.23 19.05 24.54
C THR A 45 13.92 20.44 23.98
N ASP A 46 13.52 21.38 24.85
CA ASP A 46 13.21 22.74 24.43
C ASP A 46 14.53 23.49 24.08
N GLU A 47 15.60 23.30 24.86
CA GLU A 47 16.93 23.81 24.54
C GLU A 47 17.43 23.33 23.16
N TYR A 48 17.30 22.04 22.86
CA TYR A 48 17.73 21.51 21.56
C TYR A 48 16.88 22.05 20.41
N LYS A 49 15.57 22.25 20.61
CA LYS A 49 14.70 22.89 19.61
C LYS A 49 15.13 24.34 19.34
N GLU A 50 15.49 25.10 20.37
CA GLU A 50 16.02 26.46 20.23
C GLU A 50 17.36 26.47 19.49
N ARG A 51 18.33 25.64 19.89
CA ARG A 51 19.62 25.50 19.21
C ARG A 51 19.47 25.11 17.74
N TYR A 52 18.54 24.21 17.44
CA TYR A 52 18.23 23.86 16.04
C TYR A 52 17.63 25.06 15.28
N ALA A 53 16.74 25.83 15.88
CA ALA A 53 16.16 27.03 15.29
C ALA A 53 17.23 28.13 15.05
N ASP A 54 18.24 28.22 15.91
CA ASP A 54 19.38 29.10 15.78
C ASP A 54 20.42 28.62 14.72
N GLY A 55 20.18 27.45 14.10
CA GLY A 55 20.96 26.96 12.96
C GLY A 55 21.97 25.86 13.28
N GLU A 56 21.97 25.29 14.50
CA GLU A 56 22.77 24.11 14.80
C GLU A 56 22.20 22.88 14.10
N SER A 57 23.05 22.03 13.55
CA SER A 57 22.58 20.86 12.81
C SER A 57 22.15 19.71 13.73
N LEU A 58 21.22 18.86 13.26
CA LEU A 58 20.84 17.65 13.98
C LEU A 58 22.02 16.68 14.18
N ASP A 59 23.01 16.70 13.27
CA ASP A 59 24.23 15.89 13.39
C ASP A 59 25.09 16.37 14.59
N ASP A 60 25.14 17.68 14.86
CA ASP A 60 25.88 18.25 16.00
C ASP A 60 25.15 17.98 17.33
N LEU A 61 23.82 18.04 17.34
CA LEU A 61 22.97 17.72 18.50
C LEU A 61 22.92 16.22 18.83
N LEU A 62 23.28 15.34 17.87
CA LEU A 62 23.10 13.90 17.99
C LEU A 62 23.68 13.30 19.27
N PRO A 63 24.93 13.56 19.69
CA PRO A 63 25.48 12.93 20.88
C PRO A 63 24.69 13.25 22.16
N GLU A 64 24.34 14.51 22.36
CA GLU A 64 23.60 14.99 23.53
C GLU A 64 22.16 14.48 23.51
N ALA A 65 21.48 14.57 22.38
CA ALA A 65 20.12 14.06 22.21
C ALA A 65 20.03 12.54 22.46
N PHE A 66 21.03 11.77 21.98
CA PHE A 66 21.05 10.32 22.20
C PHE A 66 21.37 9.97 23.66
N ALA A 67 22.22 10.75 24.36
CA ALA A 67 22.44 10.58 25.79
C ALA A 67 21.16 10.90 26.60
N THR A 68 20.45 11.95 26.23
CA THR A 68 19.16 12.34 26.84
C THR A 68 18.13 11.23 26.77
N ILE A 69 17.87 10.71 25.55
CA ILE A 69 16.85 9.66 25.39
C ILE A 69 17.32 8.31 25.94
N ARG A 70 18.62 8.03 25.98
CA ARG A 70 19.20 6.84 26.62
C ARG A 70 18.86 6.81 28.11
N GLU A 71 19.07 7.94 28.83
CA GLU A 71 18.74 8.07 30.25
C GLU A 71 17.22 8.06 30.46
N ALA A 72 16.44 8.75 29.61
CA ALA A 72 14.98 8.72 29.67
C ALA A 72 14.41 7.30 29.51
N ALA A 73 14.89 6.52 28.55
CA ALA A 73 14.47 5.14 28.35
C ALA A 73 14.82 4.24 29.56
N LYS A 74 15.98 4.46 30.17
CA LYS A 74 16.37 3.76 31.40
C LYS A 74 15.44 4.09 32.57
N ARG A 75 15.05 5.36 32.75
CA ARG A 75 14.12 5.77 33.82
C ARG A 75 12.70 5.28 33.60
N VAL A 76 12.19 5.41 32.37
CA VAL A 76 10.77 5.16 32.05
C VAL A 76 10.50 3.68 31.82
N LEU A 77 11.39 2.97 31.11
CA LEU A 77 11.20 1.57 30.71
C LEU A 77 12.12 0.59 31.46
N GLY A 78 13.07 1.08 32.25
CA GLY A 78 14.13 0.24 32.82
C GLY A 78 15.14 -0.28 31.78
N GLN A 79 15.10 0.23 30.54
CA GLN A 79 15.89 -0.24 29.41
C GLN A 79 16.90 0.83 28.98
N ARG A 80 18.18 0.61 29.29
CA ARG A 80 19.28 1.43 28.82
C ARG A 80 19.74 0.92 27.45
N HIS A 81 19.82 1.81 26.44
CA HIS A 81 20.37 1.46 25.13
C HIS A 81 21.81 0.96 25.22
N TYR A 82 22.12 -0.14 24.57
CA TYR A 82 23.50 -0.63 24.39
C TYR A 82 24.23 0.21 23.33
N ASP A 83 25.56 0.18 23.34
CA ASP A 83 26.37 0.94 22.37
C ASP A 83 26.09 0.51 20.92
N VAL A 84 25.84 -0.78 20.69
CA VAL A 84 25.41 -1.28 19.37
C VAL A 84 24.03 -0.73 18.96
N GLN A 85 23.15 -0.46 19.90
CA GLN A 85 21.87 0.16 19.64
C GLN A 85 22.01 1.66 19.33
N ILE A 86 22.93 2.35 20.01
CA ILE A 86 23.32 3.74 19.64
C ILE A 86 23.86 3.77 18.21
N MET A 87 24.73 2.81 17.84
CA MET A 87 25.20 2.68 16.45
C MET A 87 24.05 2.49 15.46
N GLY A 88 23.07 1.64 15.79
CA GLY A 88 21.87 1.41 14.99
C GLY A 88 21.05 2.69 14.80
N GLY A 89 20.78 3.42 15.90
CA GLY A 89 20.06 4.69 15.86
C GLY A 89 20.78 5.76 15.04
N ALA A 90 22.12 5.84 15.17
CA ALA A 90 22.91 6.75 14.37
C ALA A 90 22.91 6.38 12.87
N ALA A 91 22.94 5.08 12.54
CA ALA A 91 22.80 4.62 11.16
C ALA A 91 21.46 5.03 10.55
N LEU A 92 20.36 4.89 11.32
CA LEU A 92 19.02 5.32 10.90
C LEU A 92 18.96 6.85 10.69
N HIS A 93 19.50 7.62 11.62
CA HIS A 93 19.55 9.09 11.46
C HIS A 93 20.31 9.51 10.20
N LEU A 94 21.38 8.81 9.86
CA LEU A 94 22.20 9.06 8.66
C LEU A 94 21.58 8.56 7.36
N GLY A 95 20.36 8.03 7.37
CA GLY A 95 19.63 7.57 6.17
C GLY A 95 20.09 6.20 5.68
N TYR A 96 20.48 5.29 6.55
CA TYR A 96 20.84 3.91 6.20
C TYR A 96 19.78 2.92 6.64
N VAL A 97 19.83 1.73 6.04
CA VAL A 97 19.16 0.55 6.58
C VAL A 97 20.10 -0.10 7.60
N ALA A 98 19.68 -0.11 8.87
CA ALA A 98 20.41 -0.79 9.93
C ALA A 98 20.01 -2.28 9.96
N GLU A 99 20.91 -3.17 9.52
CA GLU A 99 20.70 -4.60 9.71
C GLU A 99 21.09 -4.97 11.15
N MET A 100 20.07 -5.15 12.00
CA MET A 100 20.23 -5.60 13.37
C MET A 100 19.54 -6.95 13.55
N LYS A 101 20.26 -7.95 14.04
CA LYS A 101 19.69 -9.29 14.20
C LYS A 101 18.44 -9.27 15.06
N THR A 102 17.54 -10.21 14.80
CA THR A 102 16.29 -10.32 15.58
C THR A 102 16.62 -10.51 17.07
N GLY A 103 15.86 -9.81 17.93
CA GLY A 103 16.15 -9.81 19.38
C GLY A 103 17.17 -8.76 19.86
N GLU A 104 17.75 -7.93 18.97
CA GLU A 104 18.67 -6.84 19.36
C GLU A 104 17.95 -5.56 19.80
N GLY A 105 16.62 -5.59 19.95
CA GLY A 105 15.82 -4.45 20.44
C GLY A 105 15.64 -3.31 19.45
N LYS A 106 15.34 -3.63 18.17
CA LYS A 106 15.10 -2.65 17.10
C LYS A 106 14.05 -1.58 17.48
N THR A 107 12.96 -1.99 18.12
CA THR A 107 11.90 -1.06 18.56
C THR A 107 12.45 0.05 19.48
N LEU A 108 13.31 -0.33 20.41
CA LEU A 108 13.99 0.64 21.30
C LEU A 108 14.98 1.52 20.53
N VAL A 109 15.69 0.95 19.55
CA VAL A 109 16.62 1.70 18.66
C VAL A 109 15.88 2.78 17.88
N GLY A 110 14.67 2.51 17.40
CA GLY A 110 13.85 3.47 16.67
C GLY A 110 13.56 4.76 17.44
N THR A 111 13.60 4.72 18.78
CA THR A 111 13.38 5.91 19.61
C THR A 111 14.50 6.97 19.45
N LEU A 112 15.74 6.55 19.22
CA LEU A 112 16.90 7.43 19.09
C LEU A 112 16.77 8.40 17.91
N PRO A 113 16.64 7.92 16.64
CA PRO A 113 16.50 8.84 15.52
C PRO A 113 15.14 9.56 15.51
N ALA A 114 14.09 8.96 16.09
CA ALA A 114 12.78 9.60 16.19
C ALA A 114 12.86 10.84 17.09
N TYR A 115 13.44 10.72 18.28
CA TYR A 115 13.64 11.85 19.18
C TYR A 115 14.44 12.98 18.53
N LEU A 116 15.61 12.65 17.97
CA LEU A 116 16.51 13.65 17.38
C LEU A 116 15.85 14.40 16.21
N ASN A 117 15.18 13.67 15.30
CA ASN A 117 14.58 14.30 14.13
C ASN A 117 13.26 15.04 14.45
N ALA A 118 12.57 14.66 15.53
CA ALA A 118 11.38 15.36 16.00
C ALA A 118 11.69 16.78 16.50
N LEU A 119 12.93 17.06 16.91
CA LEU A 119 13.39 18.40 17.31
C LEU A 119 13.24 19.45 16.20
N SER A 120 13.22 19.01 14.95
CA SER A 120 12.98 19.88 13.78
C SER A 120 11.56 20.46 13.70
N GLY A 121 10.58 19.89 14.43
CA GLY A 121 9.17 20.27 14.37
C GLY A 121 8.44 19.86 13.11
N LYS A 122 9.12 19.21 12.14
CA LYS A 122 8.56 18.83 10.82
C LYS A 122 7.81 17.49 10.83
N GLY A 123 7.81 16.77 11.94
CA GLY A 123 7.19 15.45 12.09
C GLY A 123 8.10 14.30 11.67
N VAL A 124 7.95 13.19 12.40
CA VAL A 124 8.66 11.92 12.15
C VAL A 124 7.65 10.80 12.09
N HIS A 125 7.73 9.95 11.06
CA HIS A 125 6.88 8.78 10.88
C HIS A 125 7.65 7.51 11.21
N LEU A 126 7.10 6.71 12.13
CA LEU A 126 7.58 5.36 12.45
C LEU A 126 6.60 4.36 11.86
N ILE A 127 7.06 3.65 10.82
CA ILE A 127 6.21 2.84 9.95
C ILE A 127 6.47 1.37 10.19
N THR A 128 5.42 0.61 10.46
CA THR A 128 5.47 -0.84 10.71
C THR A 128 4.45 -1.59 9.84
N VAL A 129 4.41 -2.92 9.96
CA VAL A 129 3.64 -3.78 9.04
C VAL A 129 2.16 -3.97 9.41
N ASN A 130 1.75 -3.71 10.64
CA ASN A 130 0.35 -3.86 11.06
C ASN A 130 -0.05 -2.94 12.22
N ASP A 131 -1.36 -2.78 12.42
CA ASP A 131 -1.96 -1.89 13.43
C ASP A 131 -1.58 -2.31 14.86
N TYR A 132 -1.51 -3.61 15.14
CA TYR A 132 -1.14 -4.11 16.46
C TYR A 132 0.25 -3.63 16.87
N LEU A 133 1.25 -3.76 15.98
CA LEU A 133 2.59 -3.27 16.25
C LEU A 133 2.65 -1.76 16.35
N ALA A 134 1.92 -1.03 15.49
CA ALA A 134 1.84 0.42 15.54
C ALA A 134 1.29 0.91 16.90
N GLN A 135 0.21 0.33 17.37
CA GLN A 135 -0.38 0.66 18.68
C GLN A 135 0.55 0.30 19.83
N ARG A 136 1.03 -0.95 19.88
CA ARG A 136 1.94 -1.42 20.94
C ARG A 136 3.18 -0.54 21.04
N ASP A 137 3.82 -0.25 19.93
CA ASP A 137 5.08 0.50 19.90
C ASP A 137 4.85 1.98 20.21
N SER A 138 3.75 2.58 19.73
CA SER A 138 3.38 3.96 20.09
C SER A 138 3.05 4.11 21.58
N GLU A 139 2.42 3.12 22.20
CA GLU A 139 2.12 3.13 23.63
C GLU A 139 3.37 2.93 24.47
N LEU A 140 4.19 1.94 24.16
CA LEU A 140 5.36 1.56 24.94
C LEU A 140 6.50 2.59 24.77
N MET A 141 6.92 2.87 23.54
CA MET A 141 8.02 3.80 23.27
C MET A 141 7.56 5.26 23.41
N GLY A 142 6.27 5.52 23.15
CA GLY A 142 5.66 6.83 23.36
C GLY A 142 5.78 7.35 24.78
N ARG A 143 5.86 6.47 25.80
CA ARG A 143 6.11 6.88 27.19
C ARG A 143 7.42 7.63 27.31
N VAL A 144 8.48 7.19 26.63
CA VAL A 144 9.81 7.83 26.65
C VAL A 144 9.75 9.20 25.99
N HIS A 145 9.13 9.29 24.82
CA HIS A 145 9.00 10.55 24.09
C HIS A 145 8.15 11.58 24.86
N LYS A 146 7.02 11.15 25.41
CA LYS A 146 6.14 12.00 26.24
C LYS A 146 6.82 12.46 27.53
N PHE A 147 7.66 11.61 28.14
CA PHE A 147 8.48 11.98 29.29
C PHE A 147 9.41 13.14 28.94
N LEU A 148 10.00 13.13 27.73
CA LEU A 148 10.86 14.21 27.24
C LEU A 148 10.09 15.41 26.63
N GLY A 149 8.75 15.42 26.70
CA GLY A 149 7.93 16.56 26.28
C GLY A 149 7.49 16.54 24.83
N LEU A 150 7.75 15.46 24.08
CA LEU A 150 7.26 15.30 22.71
C LEU A 150 5.86 14.68 22.65
N SER A 151 5.05 15.08 21.66
CA SER A 151 3.76 14.50 21.38
C SER A 151 3.92 13.25 20.50
N VAL A 152 3.07 12.24 20.76
CA VAL A 152 3.09 10.96 20.02
C VAL A 152 1.68 10.58 19.59
N GLY A 153 1.50 10.38 18.30
CA GLY A 153 0.29 9.92 17.66
C GLY A 153 0.43 8.50 17.08
N CYS A 154 -0.72 7.90 16.78
CA CYS A 154 -0.79 6.59 16.13
C CYS A 154 -1.93 6.57 15.12
N ILE A 155 -1.62 6.20 13.87
CA ILE A 155 -2.59 6.02 12.77
C ILE A 155 -2.89 4.53 12.62
N VAL A 156 -4.15 4.19 12.72
CA VAL A 156 -4.67 2.83 12.54
C VAL A 156 -5.91 2.84 11.65
N ALA A 157 -6.35 1.67 11.22
CA ALA A 157 -7.55 1.52 10.41
C ALA A 157 -8.79 2.12 11.10
N ASN A 158 -9.79 2.50 10.31
CA ASN A 158 -11.09 3.01 10.74
C ASN A 158 -11.08 4.33 11.57
N MET A 159 -10.00 5.12 11.53
CA MET A 159 -9.97 6.46 12.12
C MET A 159 -10.63 7.48 11.18
N THR A 160 -11.37 8.43 11.77
CA THR A 160 -11.94 9.57 11.02
C THR A 160 -10.84 10.55 10.57
N PRO A 161 -11.06 11.37 9.52
CA PRO A 161 -10.11 12.37 9.07
C PRO A 161 -9.69 13.36 10.16
N ALA A 162 -10.61 13.78 11.02
CA ALA A 162 -10.33 14.66 12.16
C ALA A 162 -9.38 14.01 13.16
N GLN A 163 -9.61 12.74 13.53
CA GLN A 163 -8.72 11.98 14.40
C GLN A 163 -7.34 11.80 13.77
N ARG A 164 -7.26 11.47 12.46
CA ARG A 164 -5.99 11.33 11.74
C ARG A 164 -5.19 12.63 11.76
N ARG A 165 -5.83 13.77 11.52
CA ARG A 165 -5.19 15.09 11.55
C ARG A 165 -4.55 15.38 12.91
N GLU A 166 -5.25 15.08 14.01
CA GLU A 166 -4.70 15.21 15.36
C GLU A 166 -3.45 14.33 15.56
N GLN A 167 -3.45 13.11 15.03
CA GLN A 167 -2.30 12.21 15.16
C GLN A 167 -1.12 12.67 14.29
N TYR A 168 -1.36 13.15 13.07
CA TYR A 168 -0.30 13.71 12.22
C TYR A 168 0.25 15.05 12.73
N ALA A 169 -0.51 15.79 13.54
CA ALA A 169 -0.05 16.99 14.19
C ALA A 169 0.99 16.73 15.31
N CYS A 170 1.13 15.49 15.78
CA CYS A 170 2.13 15.11 16.78
C CYS A 170 3.56 15.20 16.23
N ASP A 171 4.55 15.32 17.12
CA ASP A 171 5.97 15.35 16.76
C ASP A 171 6.44 14.02 16.15
N ILE A 172 5.87 12.90 16.65
CA ILE A 172 6.16 11.54 16.20
C ILE A 172 4.84 10.84 15.96
N THR A 173 4.68 10.23 14.76
CA THR A 173 3.47 9.48 14.40
C THR A 173 3.83 8.04 14.00
N TYR A 174 3.25 7.08 14.72
CA TYR A 174 3.34 5.66 14.39
C TYR A 174 2.18 5.26 13.46
N GLY A 175 2.36 4.26 12.63
CA GLY A 175 1.29 3.71 11.78
C GLY A 175 1.80 2.64 10.83
N THR A 176 0.91 2.13 9.97
CA THR A 176 1.26 1.15 8.96
C THR A 176 1.58 1.83 7.63
N ASN A 177 2.39 1.15 6.81
CA ASN A 177 2.70 1.61 5.44
C ASN A 177 1.44 1.88 4.61
N ASN A 178 0.44 1.02 4.72
CA ASN A 178 -0.80 1.13 3.95
C ASN A 178 -1.61 2.35 4.38
N GLU A 179 -1.78 2.57 5.69
CA GLU A 179 -2.53 3.72 6.20
C GLU A 179 -1.89 5.07 5.81
N PHE A 180 -0.55 5.18 5.95
CA PHE A 180 0.16 6.38 5.51
C PHE A 180 0.03 6.62 4.01
N GLY A 181 0.13 5.56 3.21
CA GLY A 181 -0.01 5.65 1.76
C GLY A 181 -1.44 5.98 1.32
N PHE A 182 -2.46 5.39 1.96
CA PHE A 182 -3.86 5.73 1.69
C PHE A 182 -4.21 7.14 2.15
N ASP A 183 -3.66 7.63 3.25
CA ASP A 183 -3.85 9.02 3.67
C ASP A 183 -3.26 10.00 2.65
N TYR A 184 -2.07 9.68 2.08
CA TYR A 184 -1.51 10.45 0.98
C TYR A 184 -2.44 10.49 -0.24
N LEU A 185 -3.00 9.34 -0.64
CA LEU A 185 -3.94 9.31 -1.76
C LEU A 185 -5.22 10.08 -1.45
N ARG A 186 -5.77 9.94 -0.23
CA ARG A 186 -6.96 10.70 0.22
C ARG A 186 -6.72 12.20 0.24
N ASP A 187 -5.57 12.66 0.71
CA ASP A 187 -5.20 14.07 0.70
C ASP A 187 -5.14 14.65 -0.72
N ASN A 188 -4.72 13.83 -1.70
CA ASN A 188 -4.73 14.23 -3.11
C ASN A 188 -6.10 14.11 -3.79
N MET A 189 -7.13 13.69 -3.07
CA MET A 189 -8.53 13.71 -3.49
C MET A 189 -9.37 14.69 -2.67
N ALA A 190 -8.78 15.43 -1.72
CA ALA A 190 -9.45 16.39 -0.85
C ALA A 190 -9.94 17.63 -1.64
N TRP A 191 -11.11 18.18 -1.28
CA TRP A 191 -11.73 19.33 -1.94
C TRP A 191 -11.51 20.65 -1.21
N SER A 192 -11.02 20.57 0.02
CA SER A 192 -10.65 21.73 0.82
C SER A 192 -9.38 21.47 1.62
N LYS A 193 -8.70 22.54 2.00
CA LYS A 193 -7.51 22.50 2.85
C LYS A 193 -7.82 21.84 4.21
N ASP A 194 -9.02 22.03 4.71
CA ASP A 194 -9.46 21.48 5.99
C ASP A 194 -9.65 19.96 5.97
N GLU A 195 -9.70 19.35 4.80
CA GLU A 195 -9.78 17.89 4.67
C GLU A 195 -8.41 17.22 4.69
N LEU A 196 -7.35 17.97 4.45
CA LEU A 196 -5.98 17.45 4.46
C LEU A 196 -5.60 16.97 5.85
N VAL A 197 -5.01 15.77 5.94
CA VAL A 197 -4.61 15.18 7.22
C VAL A 197 -3.10 15.17 7.42
N GLN A 198 -2.30 15.00 6.36
CA GLN A 198 -0.84 14.93 6.44
C GLN A 198 -0.20 16.32 6.34
N ARG A 199 0.94 16.50 7.07
CA ARG A 199 1.71 17.77 7.06
C ARG A 199 2.86 17.78 6.05
N GLY A 200 3.19 16.61 5.48
CA GLY A 200 4.34 16.41 4.58
C GLY A 200 5.14 15.17 4.97
N HIS A 201 6.22 14.92 4.21
CA HIS A 201 7.02 13.68 4.29
C HIS A 201 8.49 14.00 4.64
N ASN A 202 8.74 14.47 5.88
CA ASN A 202 10.08 14.87 6.31
C ASN A 202 11.01 13.67 6.56
N PHE A 203 10.69 12.82 7.54
CA PHE A 203 11.53 11.68 7.90
C PHE A 203 10.71 10.45 8.24
N ALA A 204 11.05 9.31 7.61
CA ALA A 204 10.48 8.02 7.95
C ALA A 204 11.55 7.03 8.43
N VAL A 205 11.21 6.30 9.48
CA VAL A 205 11.92 5.10 9.93
C VAL A 205 11.00 3.91 9.71
N VAL A 206 11.38 3.00 8.81
CA VAL A 206 10.59 1.82 8.45
C VAL A 206 11.09 0.62 9.25
N ASP A 207 10.26 0.10 10.15
CA ASP A 207 10.56 -1.18 10.82
C ASP A 207 10.18 -2.34 9.92
N GLU A 208 10.95 -3.43 10.00
CA GLU A 208 10.85 -4.56 9.07
C GLU A 208 10.88 -4.10 7.61
N VAL A 209 11.83 -3.24 7.29
CA VAL A 209 11.97 -2.52 6.00
C VAL A 209 12.04 -3.46 4.80
N ASP A 210 12.53 -4.67 4.95
CA ASP A 210 12.59 -5.68 3.90
C ASP A 210 11.22 -6.29 3.57
N SER A 211 10.29 -6.34 4.52
CA SER A 211 8.89 -6.66 4.20
C SER A 211 8.24 -5.58 3.39
N ILE A 212 8.28 -4.36 3.92
CA ILE A 212 7.51 -3.25 3.35
C ILE A 212 8.07 -2.84 1.99
N LEU A 213 9.39 -2.65 1.89
CA LEU A 213 10.02 -2.13 0.67
C LEU A 213 10.42 -3.19 -0.35
N VAL A 214 10.34 -4.48 -0.01
CA VAL A 214 10.67 -5.58 -0.92
C VAL A 214 9.48 -6.50 -1.13
N ASP A 215 8.96 -7.15 -0.08
CA ASP A 215 7.91 -8.16 -0.24
C ASP A 215 6.57 -7.57 -0.67
N GLU A 216 6.12 -6.53 0.02
CA GLU A 216 4.86 -5.85 -0.25
C GLU A 216 4.95 -4.91 -1.47
N ALA A 217 6.14 -4.49 -1.87
CA ALA A 217 6.36 -3.58 -2.99
C ALA A 217 6.17 -4.23 -4.38
N ARG A 218 5.24 -5.17 -4.51
CA ARG A 218 4.85 -5.85 -5.76
C ARG A 218 3.60 -5.25 -6.39
N THR A 219 2.68 -4.75 -5.58
CA THR A 219 1.40 -4.17 -6.00
C THR A 219 1.31 -2.73 -5.51
N PRO A 220 0.69 -1.83 -6.29
CA PRO A 220 0.44 -0.46 -5.86
C PRO A 220 -0.67 -0.41 -4.81
N LEU A 221 -0.74 0.71 -4.08
CA LEU A 221 -1.91 1.11 -3.32
C LEU A 221 -2.91 1.73 -4.28
N ILE A 222 -4.15 1.29 -4.26
CA ILE A 222 -5.19 1.75 -5.17
C ILE A 222 -6.43 2.14 -4.36
N ILE A 223 -7.00 3.31 -4.66
CA ILE A 223 -8.35 3.70 -4.26
C ILE A 223 -9.21 3.68 -5.52
N SER A 224 -10.31 2.94 -5.49
CA SER A 224 -11.27 2.86 -6.58
C SER A 224 -12.68 3.16 -6.11
N GLY A 225 -13.51 3.58 -7.03
CA GLY A 225 -14.92 3.86 -6.81
C GLY A 225 -15.78 3.40 -7.98
N PRO A 226 -17.11 3.43 -7.85
CA PRO A 226 -18.01 2.99 -8.91
C PRO A 226 -17.85 3.87 -10.17
N ALA A 227 -17.84 3.23 -11.33
CA ALA A 227 -17.81 3.90 -12.62
C ALA A 227 -19.23 4.24 -13.10
N ASP A 228 -19.45 5.46 -13.56
CA ASP A 228 -20.80 6.01 -13.83
C ASP A 228 -21.56 5.39 -15.01
N GLN A 229 -20.97 4.60 -15.92
CA GLN A 229 -21.64 4.21 -17.19
C GLN A 229 -21.41 2.80 -17.77
N ALA A 230 -20.60 1.95 -17.18
CA ALA A 230 -20.18 0.69 -17.80
C ALA A 230 -21.26 -0.40 -17.89
N THR A 231 -22.24 -0.44 -17.01
CA THR A 231 -23.20 -1.52 -16.83
C THR A 231 -24.04 -1.85 -18.08
N LYS A 232 -24.38 -0.85 -18.89
CA LYS A 232 -25.21 -1.01 -20.08
C LYS A 232 -24.51 -1.82 -21.17
N TRP A 233 -23.23 -1.53 -21.42
CA TRP A 233 -22.48 -2.14 -22.51
C TRP A 233 -22.28 -3.66 -22.29
N TYR A 234 -22.04 -4.11 -21.07
CA TYR A 234 -21.92 -5.54 -20.79
C TYR A 234 -23.19 -6.32 -21.19
N GLY A 235 -24.36 -5.79 -20.85
CA GLY A 235 -25.65 -6.40 -21.22
C GLY A 235 -25.91 -6.42 -22.71
N ASP A 236 -25.50 -5.37 -23.42
CA ASP A 236 -25.71 -5.26 -24.85
C ASP A 236 -24.73 -6.16 -25.64
N PHE A 237 -23.46 -6.20 -25.26
CA PHE A 237 -22.47 -7.10 -25.85
C PHE A 237 -22.72 -8.58 -25.52
N ALA A 238 -23.22 -8.92 -24.34
CA ALA A 238 -23.65 -10.28 -24.02
C ALA A 238 -24.74 -10.80 -24.98
N LYS A 239 -25.69 -9.92 -25.38
CA LYS A 239 -26.71 -10.24 -26.38
C LYS A 239 -26.14 -10.34 -27.79
N LEU A 240 -25.23 -9.41 -28.15
CA LEU A 240 -24.60 -9.39 -29.46
C LEU A 240 -23.81 -10.67 -29.75
N VAL A 241 -22.96 -11.07 -28.79
CA VAL A 241 -22.09 -12.25 -28.94
C VAL A 241 -22.88 -13.56 -29.17
N THR A 242 -24.12 -13.63 -28.71
CA THR A 242 -24.97 -14.79 -29.00
C THR A 242 -25.28 -14.96 -30.50
N ARG A 243 -25.17 -13.87 -31.29
CA ARG A 243 -25.42 -13.87 -32.73
C ARG A 243 -24.14 -14.14 -33.52
N LEU A 244 -22.98 -14.06 -32.91
CA LEU A 244 -21.71 -14.36 -33.56
C LEU A 244 -21.41 -15.85 -33.51
N THR A 245 -20.80 -16.36 -34.60
CA THR A 245 -20.46 -17.77 -34.77
C THR A 245 -18.98 -18.03 -34.56
N LYS A 246 -18.66 -19.06 -33.74
CA LYS A 246 -17.28 -19.51 -33.55
C LYS A 246 -16.75 -20.14 -34.84
N GLY A 247 -15.50 -19.83 -35.18
CA GLY A 247 -14.78 -20.38 -36.33
C GLY A 247 -13.37 -20.81 -35.97
N GLU A 248 -12.53 -21.01 -36.96
CA GLU A 248 -11.14 -21.41 -36.85
C GLU A 248 -10.23 -20.39 -37.51
N ALA A 249 -9.02 -20.22 -36.92
CA ALA A 249 -8.00 -19.32 -37.44
C ALA A 249 -7.59 -19.67 -38.87
N GLY A 250 -7.51 -18.66 -39.70
CA GLY A 250 -6.89 -18.78 -41.01
C GLY A 250 -5.39 -19.03 -40.93
N ASN A 251 -4.84 -19.75 -41.90
CA ASN A 251 -3.39 -19.88 -42.02
C ASN A 251 -2.99 -19.65 -43.49
N GLN A 252 -2.58 -18.44 -43.79
CA GLN A 252 -2.19 -18.03 -45.15
C GLN A 252 -1.04 -18.89 -45.74
N LEU A 253 -0.10 -19.36 -44.87
CA LEU A 253 1.01 -20.22 -45.30
C LEU A 253 0.55 -21.63 -45.71
N LYS A 254 -0.61 -22.07 -45.21
CA LYS A 254 -1.21 -23.37 -45.51
C LYS A 254 -2.41 -23.28 -46.44
N GLY A 255 -2.78 -22.07 -46.90
CA GLY A 255 -3.96 -21.86 -47.76
C GLY A 255 -5.28 -22.18 -47.07
N ILE A 256 -5.34 -22.04 -45.74
CA ILE A 256 -6.53 -22.22 -44.90
C ILE A 256 -7.16 -20.84 -44.72
N GLU A 257 -8.38 -20.66 -45.22
CA GLU A 257 -9.18 -19.45 -45.01
C GLU A 257 -9.77 -19.46 -43.60
N GLU A 258 -9.84 -18.27 -42.95
CA GLU A 258 -10.54 -18.10 -41.67
C GLU A 258 -12.03 -18.39 -41.81
N THR A 259 -12.64 -18.99 -40.81
CA THR A 259 -14.07 -19.31 -40.80
C THR A 259 -14.75 -18.73 -39.56
N GLY A 260 -16.05 -18.41 -39.71
CA GLY A 260 -16.83 -17.85 -38.60
C GLY A 260 -16.46 -16.40 -38.26
N ASP A 261 -16.97 -15.87 -37.17
CA ASP A 261 -16.87 -14.47 -36.79
C ASP A 261 -15.74 -14.22 -35.77
N TYR A 262 -15.32 -15.25 -35.05
CA TYR A 262 -14.23 -15.19 -34.06
C TYR A 262 -13.61 -16.58 -33.86
N GLU A 263 -12.35 -16.59 -33.41
CA GLU A 263 -11.60 -17.77 -32.98
C GLU A 263 -11.34 -17.78 -31.47
N VAL A 264 -11.06 -18.97 -30.94
CA VAL A 264 -10.79 -19.17 -29.52
C VAL A 264 -9.59 -20.08 -29.33
N ASP A 265 -8.52 -19.59 -28.70
CA ASP A 265 -7.39 -20.41 -28.26
C ASP A 265 -7.58 -20.78 -26.77
N GLU A 266 -8.12 -21.98 -26.52
CA GLU A 266 -8.37 -22.46 -25.15
C GLU A 266 -7.08 -22.64 -24.33
N LYS A 267 -5.93 -22.88 -25.00
CA LYS A 267 -4.64 -23.08 -24.30
C LYS A 267 -4.05 -21.75 -23.81
N LYS A 268 -4.17 -20.70 -24.61
CA LYS A 268 -3.69 -19.35 -24.28
C LYS A 268 -4.75 -18.52 -23.57
N ARG A 269 -6.00 -19.02 -23.50
CA ARG A 269 -7.18 -18.30 -23.01
C ARG A 269 -7.38 -16.94 -23.71
N THR A 270 -7.16 -16.90 -25.02
CA THR A 270 -7.34 -15.72 -25.88
C THR A 270 -8.42 -15.91 -26.90
N VAL A 271 -8.98 -14.81 -27.37
CA VAL A 271 -9.96 -14.76 -28.45
C VAL A 271 -9.49 -13.80 -29.54
N GLY A 272 -9.75 -14.10 -30.80
CA GLY A 272 -9.47 -13.24 -31.94
C GLY A 272 -10.78 -13.02 -32.73
N ILE A 273 -11.00 -11.80 -33.19
CA ILE A 273 -12.20 -11.43 -33.96
C ILE A 273 -11.81 -11.35 -35.42
N HIS A 274 -12.59 -12.02 -36.28
CA HIS A 274 -12.38 -12.03 -37.73
C HIS A 274 -13.05 -10.81 -38.38
N GLU A 275 -12.67 -10.49 -39.64
CA GLU A 275 -13.26 -9.36 -40.37
C GLU A 275 -14.81 -9.46 -40.49
N SER A 276 -15.36 -10.68 -40.68
CA SER A 276 -16.80 -10.91 -40.71
C SER A 276 -17.48 -10.57 -39.37
N GLY A 277 -16.79 -10.82 -38.26
CA GLY A 277 -17.24 -10.49 -36.92
C GLY A 277 -17.22 -8.97 -36.64
N VAL A 278 -16.13 -8.30 -37.06
CA VAL A 278 -16.00 -6.85 -36.98
C VAL A 278 -17.12 -6.15 -37.71
N ALA A 279 -17.36 -6.50 -38.99
CA ALA A 279 -18.41 -5.91 -39.81
C ALA A 279 -19.82 -6.06 -39.21
N LYS A 280 -20.13 -7.22 -38.60
CA LYS A 280 -21.41 -7.43 -37.89
C LYS A 280 -21.56 -6.58 -36.64
N VAL A 281 -20.45 -6.36 -35.91
CA VAL A 281 -20.44 -5.53 -34.70
C VAL A 281 -20.62 -4.06 -35.08
N GLU A 282 -19.92 -3.58 -36.11
CA GLU A 282 -20.03 -2.22 -36.64
C GLU A 282 -21.45 -1.92 -37.11
N ASP A 283 -22.05 -2.83 -37.90
CA ASP A 283 -23.44 -2.70 -38.37
C ASP A 283 -24.44 -2.66 -37.20
N TRP A 284 -24.21 -3.46 -36.14
CA TRP A 284 -25.09 -3.50 -34.99
C TRP A 284 -24.98 -2.27 -34.11
N LEU A 285 -23.75 -1.72 -33.97
CA LEU A 285 -23.48 -0.51 -33.17
C LEU A 285 -23.81 0.77 -33.98
N GLY A 286 -23.86 0.69 -35.32
CA GLY A 286 -24.04 1.82 -36.21
C GLY A 286 -22.80 2.72 -36.25
N ILE A 287 -21.60 2.13 -36.19
CA ILE A 287 -20.31 2.81 -36.30
C ILE A 287 -19.56 2.40 -37.55
N ASP A 288 -18.72 3.28 -38.08
CA ASP A 288 -18.00 3.04 -39.33
C ASP A 288 -16.69 2.24 -39.10
N ASN A 289 -16.07 2.34 -37.96
CA ASN A 289 -14.82 1.64 -37.63
C ASN A 289 -14.72 1.34 -36.12
N LEU A 290 -14.68 0.05 -35.78
CA LEU A 290 -14.57 -0.44 -34.39
C LEU A 290 -13.22 -0.11 -33.76
N TYR A 291 -12.17 0.00 -34.59
CA TYR A 291 -10.79 0.21 -34.11
C TYR A 291 -10.37 1.69 -34.07
N GLU A 292 -11.29 2.62 -34.32
CA GLU A 292 -11.03 4.03 -34.04
C GLU A 292 -10.79 4.27 -32.55
N SER A 293 -9.96 5.26 -32.22
CA SER A 293 -9.58 5.56 -30.82
C SER A 293 -10.79 5.81 -29.90
N VAL A 294 -11.84 6.43 -30.40
CA VAL A 294 -13.10 6.68 -29.69
C VAL A 294 -13.86 5.37 -29.38
N ASN A 295 -13.74 4.36 -30.24
CA ASN A 295 -14.43 3.08 -30.12
C ASN A 295 -13.61 1.99 -29.44
N THR A 296 -12.35 2.26 -29.12
CA THR A 296 -11.42 1.30 -28.50
C THR A 296 -11.97 0.62 -27.24
N PRO A 297 -12.70 1.30 -26.32
CA PRO A 297 -13.30 0.63 -25.15
C PRO A 297 -14.31 -0.46 -25.54
N LEU A 298 -15.01 -0.31 -26.68
CA LEU A 298 -15.99 -1.28 -27.15
C LEU A 298 -15.36 -2.62 -27.53
N VAL A 299 -14.11 -2.60 -28.01
CA VAL A 299 -13.32 -3.81 -28.29
C VAL A 299 -13.09 -4.64 -27.03
N GLY A 300 -12.82 -3.97 -25.89
CA GLY A 300 -12.67 -4.61 -24.59
C GLY A 300 -13.95 -5.33 -24.15
N TYR A 301 -15.10 -4.67 -24.23
CA TYR A 301 -16.40 -5.27 -23.92
C TYR A 301 -16.73 -6.47 -24.82
N LEU A 302 -16.43 -6.36 -26.11
CA LEU A 302 -16.64 -7.44 -27.08
C LEU A 302 -15.77 -8.65 -26.75
N ASN A 303 -14.47 -8.44 -26.51
CA ASN A 303 -13.52 -9.49 -26.14
C ASN A 303 -13.95 -10.20 -24.85
N ASN A 304 -14.32 -9.44 -23.84
CA ASN A 304 -14.78 -10.00 -22.55
C ASN A 304 -16.08 -10.79 -22.70
N ALA A 305 -17.01 -10.32 -23.51
CA ALA A 305 -18.25 -11.04 -23.78
C ALA A 305 -17.98 -12.36 -24.50
N ILE A 306 -17.07 -12.42 -25.49
CA ILE A 306 -16.67 -13.65 -26.17
C ILE A 306 -15.93 -14.60 -25.21
N LYS A 307 -14.97 -14.08 -24.41
CA LYS A 307 -14.25 -14.87 -23.38
C LYS A 307 -15.23 -15.45 -22.35
N ALA A 308 -16.16 -14.65 -21.85
CA ALA A 308 -17.19 -15.11 -20.92
C ALA A 308 -18.05 -16.24 -21.49
N LYS A 309 -18.42 -16.13 -22.79
CA LYS A 309 -19.21 -17.15 -23.48
C LYS A 309 -18.43 -18.45 -23.66
N GLU A 310 -17.19 -18.41 -24.09
CA GLU A 310 -16.44 -19.57 -24.59
C GLU A 310 -15.49 -20.19 -23.56
N LEU A 311 -14.80 -19.36 -22.75
CA LEU A 311 -13.71 -19.77 -21.89
C LEU A 311 -14.09 -19.93 -20.43
N PHE A 312 -15.19 -19.31 -19.97
CA PHE A 312 -15.67 -19.42 -18.61
C PHE A 312 -16.94 -20.24 -18.54
N LYS A 313 -16.89 -21.39 -17.85
CA LYS A 313 -17.99 -22.39 -17.80
C LYS A 313 -18.60 -22.36 -16.39
N LYS A 314 -19.94 -22.26 -16.36
CA LYS A 314 -20.73 -22.41 -15.15
C LYS A 314 -20.47 -23.78 -14.50
N ASP A 315 -20.49 -23.85 -13.18
CA ASP A 315 -20.25 -25.03 -12.36
C ASP A 315 -18.81 -25.60 -12.48
N LYS A 316 -17.92 -24.91 -13.19
CA LYS A 316 -16.49 -25.23 -13.27
C LYS A 316 -15.63 -24.04 -12.84
N ASP A 317 -15.70 -22.90 -13.56
CA ASP A 317 -14.90 -21.73 -13.30
C ASP A 317 -15.61 -20.77 -12.33
N TYR A 318 -16.94 -20.82 -12.28
CA TYR A 318 -17.79 -20.03 -11.38
C TYR A 318 -19.14 -20.73 -11.11
N VAL A 319 -19.83 -20.31 -10.04
CA VAL A 319 -21.20 -20.71 -9.69
C VAL A 319 -22.06 -19.47 -9.52
N VAL A 320 -23.40 -19.65 -9.67
CA VAL A 320 -24.37 -18.58 -9.37
C VAL A 320 -25.17 -18.99 -8.14
N ILE A 321 -25.02 -18.25 -7.05
CA ILE A 321 -25.69 -18.48 -5.79
C ILE A 321 -26.36 -17.17 -5.35
N ASP A 322 -27.62 -17.24 -4.97
CA ASP A 322 -28.44 -16.10 -4.53
C ASP A 322 -28.47 -14.89 -5.48
N GLY A 323 -28.29 -15.15 -6.80
CA GLY A 323 -28.25 -14.11 -7.84
C GLY A 323 -26.88 -13.45 -8.04
N GLU A 324 -25.83 -13.97 -7.39
CA GLU A 324 -24.46 -13.47 -7.52
C GLU A 324 -23.55 -14.52 -8.16
N VAL A 325 -22.62 -14.07 -9.01
CA VAL A 325 -21.55 -14.89 -9.58
C VAL A 325 -20.45 -15.03 -8.55
N MET A 326 -20.05 -16.26 -8.22
CA MET A 326 -18.95 -16.55 -7.32
C MET A 326 -17.91 -17.40 -8.02
N ILE A 327 -16.63 -17.02 -7.87
CA ILE A 327 -15.50 -17.73 -8.49
C ILE A 327 -15.30 -19.09 -7.82
N VAL A 328 -15.01 -20.11 -8.62
CA VAL A 328 -14.56 -21.42 -8.16
C VAL A 328 -13.06 -21.55 -8.43
N ASP A 329 -12.29 -21.83 -7.42
CA ASP A 329 -10.84 -22.07 -7.54
C ASP A 329 -10.58 -23.33 -8.37
N GLU A 330 -9.82 -23.20 -9.45
CA GLU A 330 -9.56 -24.29 -10.41
C GLU A 330 -8.81 -25.49 -9.77
N HIS A 331 -7.98 -25.25 -8.73
CA HIS A 331 -7.16 -26.27 -8.11
C HIS A 331 -7.84 -26.94 -6.91
N THR A 332 -8.64 -26.19 -6.15
CA THR A 332 -9.26 -26.69 -4.92
C THR A 332 -10.74 -26.99 -5.06
N GLY A 333 -11.40 -26.50 -6.12
CA GLY A 333 -12.85 -26.58 -6.28
C GLY A 333 -13.67 -25.80 -5.24
N ARG A 334 -13.03 -24.92 -4.47
CA ARG A 334 -13.67 -24.12 -3.41
C ARG A 334 -14.21 -22.81 -3.99
N ILE A 335 -15.32 -22.36 -3.44
CA ILE A 335 -15.88 -21.04 -3.76
C ILE A 335 -15.04 -19.98 -3.08
N LEU A 336 -14.54 -19.01 -3.85
CA LEU A 336 -13.80 -17.87 -3.38
C LEU A 336 -14.77 -16.71 -3.11
N ALA A 337 -15.34 -16.67 -1.92
CA ALA A 337 -16.27 -15.62 -1.52
C ALA A 337 -15.58 -14.25 -1.51
N GLY A 338 -16.27 -13.23 -2.07
CA GLY A 338 -15.77 -11.84 -2.11
C GLY A 338 -14.74 -11.55 -3.20
N ARG A 339 -14.25 -12.55 -3.95
CA ARG A 339 -13.35 -12.33 -5.10
C ARG A 339 -14.14 -12.14 -6.40
N ARG A 340 -13.63 -11.25 -7.26
CA ARG A 340 -14.16 -10.99 -8.60
C ARG A 340 -13.06 -11.21 -9.64
N TYR A 341 -13.45 -11.56 -10.87
CA TYR A 341 -12.52 -11.54 -12.00
C TYR A 341 -12.25 -10.09 -12.38
N ASN A 342 -11.00 -9.78 -12.71
CA ASN A 342 -10.55 -8.44 -13.09
C ASN A 342 -10.98 -8.06 -14.52
N GLU A 343 -10.76 -6.80 -14.91
CA GLU A 343 -10.86 -6.27 -16.27
C GLU A 343 -12.25 -6.43 -16.91
N GLY A 344 -13.31 -6.23 -16.12
CA GLY A 344 -14.67 -6.35 -16.63
C GLY A 344 -15.14 -7.78 -16.93
N MET A 345 -14.29 -8.80 -16.69
CA MET A 345 -14.64 -10.18 -16.95
C MET A 345 -15.78 -10.68 -16.06
N HIS A 346 -15.77 -10.24 -14.77
CA HIS A 346 -16.85 -10.61 -13.84
C HIS A 346 -18.20 -10.07 -14.30
N GLN A 347 -18.26 -8.82 -14.72
CA GLN A 347 -19.43 -8.15 -15.25
C GLN A 347 -19.90 -8.81 -16.57
N ALA A 348 -18.96 -9.22 -17.42
CA ALA A 348 -19.28 -9.98 -18.63
C ALA A 348 -19.91 -11.35 -18.33
N ILE A 349 -19.48 -12.01 -17.25
CA ILE A 349 -20.08 -13.27 -16.77
C ILE A 349 -21.45 -13.00 -16.12
N GLU A 350 -21.59 -11.95 -15.29
CA GLU A 350 -22.87 -11.51 -14.73
C GLU A 350 -23.89 -11.22 -15.85
N ALA A 351 -23.47 -10.49 -16.88
CA ALA A 351 -24.29 -10.22 -18.07
C ALA A 351 -24.67 -11.50 -18.84
N LYS A 352 -23.74 -12.44 -19.00
CA LYS A 352 -23.98 -13.75 -19.63
C LYS A 352 -25.03 -14.56 -18.87
N GLU A 353 -24.95 -14.59 -17.55
CA GLU A 353 -25.89 -15.34 -16.69
C GLU A 353 -27.22 -14.61 -16.45
N GLY A 354 -27.32 -13.33 -16.86
CA GLY A 354 -28.52 -12.50 -16.68
C GLY A 354 -28.82 -12.17 -15.22
N VAL A 355 -27.79 -12.12 -14.36
CA VAL A 355 -27.88 -11.63 -13.01
C VAL A 355 -27.65 -10.12 -12.97
N ASP A 356 -27.86 -9.47 -11.83
CA ASP A 356 -27.60 -8.05 -11.66
C ASP A 356 -26.09 -7.78 -11.87
N ILE A 357 -25.77 -6.90 -12.81
CA ILE A 357 -24.40 -6.52 -13.11
C ILE A 357 -24.01 -5.48 -12.07
N LYS A 358 -23.02 -5.80 -11.23
CA LYS A 358 -22.49 -4.85 -10.26
C LYS A 358 -21.55 -3.88 -10.95
N ASP A 359 -21.56 -2.62 -10.50
CA ASP A 359 -20.75 -1.57 -11.08
C ASP A 359 -19.26 -1.95 -11.11
N GLU A 360 -18.58 -1.52 -12.16
CA GLU A 360 -17.13 -1.64 -12.29
C GLU A 360 -16.49 -0.57 -11.39
N ASN A 361 -15.44 -0.95 -10.67
CA ASN A 361 -14.67 0.01 -9.91
C ASN A 361 -13.63 0.67 -10.83
N GLN A 362 -13.69 1.99 -10.92
CA GLN A 362 -12.69 2.79 -11.63
C GLN A 362 -11.59 3.23 -10.65
N THR A 363 -10.33 3.16 -11.07
CA THR A 363 -9.20 3.70 -10.29
C THR A 363 -9.34 5.21 -10.13
N LEU A 364 -9.44 5.68 -8.90
CA LEU A 364 -9.52 7.11 -8.56
C LEU A 364 -8.15 7.68 -8.20
N ALA A 365 -7.32 6.92 -7.51
CA ALA A 365 -5.96 7.28 -7.15
C ALA A 365 -5.11 6.03 -6.94
N THR A 366 -3.85 6.09 -7.33
CA THR A 366 -2.90 4.98 -7.19
C THR A 366 -1.50 5.50 -6.93
N ILE A 367 -0.70 4.73 -6.18
CA ILE A 367 0.73 4.95 -6.02
C ILE A 367 1.42 3.64 -5.65
N THR A 368 2.61 3.37 -6.19
CA THR A 368 3.42 2.26 -5.72
C THR A 368 4.09 2.59 -4.38
N LEU A 369 4.31 1.59 -3.52
CA LEU A 369 5.04 1.78 -2.26
C LEU A 369 6.42 2.40 -2.52
N GLN A 370 7.09 2.00 -3.60
CA GLN A 370 8.39 2.54 -3.98
C GLN A 370 8.34 4.06 -4.17
N ASN A 371 7.37 4.56 -4.93
CA ASN A 371 7.23 5.99 -5.19
C ASN A 371 6.69 6.74 -3.97
N PHE A 372 5.80 6.13 -3.18
CA PHE A 372 5.36 6.71 -1.92
C PHE A 372 6.53 6.97 -0.96
N PHE A 373 7.40 5.98 -0.71
CA PHE A 373 8.53 6.15 0.21
C PHE A 373 9.62 7.09 -0.32
N ARG A 374 9.67 7.35 -1.62
CA ARG A 374 10.55 8.37 -2.22
C ARG A 374 10.08 9.80 -1.97
N LEU A 375 8.86 10.02 -1.50
CA LEU A 375 8.36 11.35 -1.13
C LEU A 375 9.03 11.90 0.15
N TYR A 376 9.59 11.03 0.98
CA TYR A 376 10.26 11.47 2.20
C TYR A 376 11.60 12.13 1.89
N ASP A 377 11.83 13.32 2.49
CA ASP A 377 13.12 14.03 2.41
C ASP A 377 14.26 13.14 2.95
N LYS A 378 13.97 12.37 4.00
CA LYS A 378 14.89 11.40 4.57
C LYS A 378 14.17 10.09 4.88
N LEU A 379 14.73 8.99 4.37
CA LEU A 379 14.25 7.64 4.59
C LEU A 379 15.31 6.79 5.26
N SER A 380 14.91 5.95 6.20
CA SER A 380 15.75 4.93 6.80
C SER A 380 14.93 3.71 7.18
N GLY A 381 15.59 2.62 7.52
CA GLY A 381 14.86 1.43 7.92
C GLY A 381 15.70 0.47 8.72
N MET A 382 15.04 -0.49 9.37
CA MET A 382 15.69 -1.50 10.18
C MET A 382 15.05 -2.88 9.95
N THR A 383 15.89 -3.91 9.94
CA THR A 383 15.46 -5.31 9.86
C THR A 383 16.60 -6.23 10.28
N GLY A 384 16.31 -7.52 10.48
CA GLY A 384 17.31 -8.54 10.76
C GLY A 384 18.01 -9.12 9.54
N THR A 385 17.57 -8.79 8.31
CA THR A 385 17.86 -9.55 7.08
C THR A 385 18.05 -8.73 5.82
N ALA A 386 18.50 -7.46 5.92
CA ALA A 386 18.60 -6.53 4.78
C ALA A 386 19.74 -6.85 3.79
N MET A 387 20.85 -7.46 4.24
CA MET A 387 22.04 -7.65 3.39
C MET A 387 21.80 -8.52 2.16
N THR A 388 20.80 -9.38 2.16
CA THR A 388 20.43 -10.20 0.98
C THR A 388 19.89 -9.32 -0.14
N GLU A 389 19.21 -8.24 0.20
CA GLU A 389 18.53 -7.31 -0.71
C GLU A 389 19.25 -5.95 -0.81
N ALA A 390 20.49 -5.84 -0.33
CA ALA A 390 21.24 -4.58 -0.31
C ALA A 390 21.37 -3.90 -1.69
N ALA A 391 21.44 -4.69 -2.76
CA ALA A 391 21.49 -4.18 -4.12
C ALA A 391 20.16 -3.51 -4.52
N GLU A 392 19.03 -4.08 -4.13
CA GLU A 392 17.69 -3.53 -4.39
C GLU A 392 17.46 -2.24 -3.59
N PHE A 393 17.78 -2.22 -2.30
CA PHE A 393 17.72 -1.01 -1.49
C PHE A 393 18.53 0.14 -2.09
N GLN A 394 19.74 -0.16 -2.59
CA GLN A 394 20.58 0.86 -3.21
C GLN A 394 20.03 1.32 -4.57
N GLN A 395 19.53 0.42 -5.41
CA GLN A 395 19.07 0.78 -6.75
C GLN A 395 17.74 1.55 -6.72
N ILE A 396 16.78 1.08 -5.93
CA ILE A 396 15.41 1.63 -5.91
C ILE A 396 15.31 2.83 -4.98
N TYR A 397 15.77 2.69 -3.72
CA TYR A 397 15.55 3.69 -2.66
C TYR A 397 16.78 4.53 -2.35
N LYS A 398 17.93 4.26 -2.98
CA LYS A 398 19.23 4.89 -2.67
C LYS A 398 19.71 4.68 -1.24
N LEU A 399 19.20 3.66 -0.58
CA LEU A 399 19.54 3.30 0.80
C LEU A 399 20.73 2.34 0.84
N GLY A 400 21.75 2.70 1.59
CA GLY A 400 22.85 1.80 1.93
C GLY A 400 22.48 0.91 3.11
N VAL A 401 22.92 -0.35 3.10
CA VAL A 401 22.70 -1.29 4.22
C VAL A 401 23.95 -1.38 5.08
N VAL A 402 23.79 -1.21 6.40
CA VAL A 402 24.88 -1.29 7.38
C VAL A 402 24.61 -2.41 8.38
N PRO A 403 25.43 -3.48 8.37
CA PRO A 403 25.29 -4.55 9.37
C PRO A 403 25.86 -4.08 10.71
N ILE A 404 24.97 -3.96 11.71
CA ILE A 404 25.34 -3.61 13.08
C ILE A 404 25.75 -4.88 13.85
N PRO A 405 26.88 -4.89 14.57
CA PRO A 405 27.29 -6.04 15.35
C PRO A 405 26.29 -6.34 16.45
N THR A 406 26.18 -7.61 16.85
CA THR A 406 25.32 -8.02 17.96
C THR A 406 25.95 -7.62 19.30
N ASN A 407 25.12 -7.30 20.29
CA ASN A 407 25.57 -6.95 21.64
C ASN A 407 26.31 -8.11 22.31
N ARG A 408 25.81 -9.34 22.13
CA ARG A 408 26.49 -10.56 22.57
C ARG A 408 26.73 -11.49 21.38
N PRO A 409 27.81 -12.31 21.37
CA PRO A 409 28.07 -13.26 20.33
C PRO A 409 26.90 -14.24 20.17
N MET A 410 26.49 -14.51 18.95
CA MET A 410 25.47 -15.51 18.62
C MET A 410 26.06 -16.92 18.82
N VAL A 411 25.42 -17.71 19.66
CA VAL A 411 25.84 -19.08 19.99
C VAL A 411 24.89 -20.17 19.44
N ARG A 412 23.86 -19.79 18.67
CA ARG A 412 22.91 -20.69 18.04
C ARG A 412 23.63 -21.71 17.13
N ALA A 413 23.27 -22.99 17.23
CA ALA A 413 23.75 -24.04 16.37
C ALA A 413 22.85 -24.21 15.13
N ASP A 414 23.29 -23.73 13.98
CA ASP A 414 22.58 -23.94 12.71
C ASP A 414 23.04 -25.31 12.13
N GLN A 415 22.16 -26.31 12.18
CA GLN A 415 22.46 -27.66 11.72
C GLN A 415 22.29 -27.78 10.19
N SER A 416 22.91 -28.82 9.60
CA SER A 416 22.79 -29.13 8.17
C SER A 416 21.34 -29.48 7.80
N ASP A 417 20.93 -29.11 6.58
CA ASP A 417 19.64 -29.53 6.04
C ASP A 417 19.57 -31.04 5.84
N LEU A 418 18.42 -31.62 6.16
CA LEU A 418 18.10 -33.04 5.89
C LEU A 418 17.17 -33.10 4.67
N ILE A 419 17.59 -33.84 3.63
CA ILE A 419 16.88 -33.87 2.35
C ILE A 419 16.33 -35.25 2.10
N TYR A 420 15.02 -35.38 2.00
CA TYR A 420 14.30 -36.62 1.76
C TYR A 420 13.84 -36.68 0.29
N ARG A 421 13.59 -37.90 -0.18
CA ARG A 421 13.11 -38.12 -1.54
C ARG A 421 11.65 -37.73 -1.71
N THR A 422 10.82 -38.00 -0.71
CA THR A 422 9.37 -37.75 -0.72
C THR A 422 8.95 -36.85 0.44
N GLU A 423 7.85 -36.06 0.25
CA GLU A 423 7.28 -35.25 1.32
C GLU A 423 6.78 -36.12 2.49
N VAL A 424 6.23 -37.30 2.21
CA VAL A 424 5.71 -38.21 3.25
C VAL A 424 6.84 -38.66 4.19
N ALA A 425 7.99 -39.03 3.64
CA ALA A 425 9.16 -39.39 4.45
C ALA A 425 9.72 -38.21 5.23
N LYS A 426 9.75 -37.00 4.61
CA LYS A 426 10.13 -35.77 5.27
C LYS A 426 9.24 -35.46 6.49
N PHE A 427 7.92 -35.46 6.32
CA PHE A 427 6.99 -35.18 7.43
C PHE A 427 7.00 -36.24 8.52
N ALA A 428 7.23 -37.53 8.18
CA ALA A 428 7.42 -38.57 9.19
C ALA A 428 8.66 -38.27 10.05
N ALA A 429 9.78 -37.93 9.43
CA ALA A 429 11.02 -37.58 10.14
C ALA A 429 10.86 -36.29 10.97
N VAL A 430 10.14 -35.29 10.47
CA VAL A 430 9.81 -34.06 11.21
C VAL A 430 9.02 -34.38 12.48
N VAL A 431 7.98 -35.22 12.39
CA VAL A 431 7.16 -35.62 13.54
C VAL A 431 7.97 -36.36 14.57
N ASP A 432 8.87 -37.26 14.14
CA ASP A 432 9.74 -38.05 15.07
C ASP A 432 10.75 -37.12 15.78
N ASP A 433 11.38 -36.17 15.08
CA ASP A 433 12.30 -35.19 15.68
C ASP A 433 11.57 -34.24 16.67
N ILE A 434 10.38 -33.76 16.32
CA ILE A 434 9.56 -32.98 17.24
C ILE A 434 9.21 -33.78 18.49
N ALA A 435 8.79 -35.03 18.35
CA ALA A 435 8.45 -35.88 19.49
C ALA A 435 9.67 -36.11 20.42
N GLU A 436 10.84 -36.40 19.87
CA GLU A 436 12.09 -36.59 20.63
C GLU A 436 12.50 -35.33 21.42
N LYS A 437 12.43 -34.16 20.79
CA LYS A 437 12.77 -32.88 21.42
C LYS A 437 11.72 -32.48 22.47
N HIS A 438 10.44 -32.69 22.18
CA HIS A 438 9.34 -32.46 23.13
C HIS A 438 9.45 -33.31 24.39
N GLU A 439 9.77 -34.59 24.25
CA GLU A 439 10.02 -35.50 25.39
C GLU A 439 11.17 -35.03 26.29
N LYS A 440 12.20 -34.38 25.69
CA LYS A 440 13.30 -33.74 26.44
C LYS A 440 12.88 -32.43 27.11
N GLY A 441 11.72 -31.87 26.76
CA GLY A 441 11.22 -30.61 27.29
C GLY A 441 11.79 -29.38 26.57
N GLN A 442 12.48 -29.53 25.43
CA GLN A 442 12.97 -28.41 24.63
C GLN A 442 11.80 -27.74 23.90
N PRO A 443 11.64 -26.40 23.95
CA PRO A 443 10.63 -25.71 23.15
C PRO A 443 10.95 -25.74 21.67
N ILE A 444 9.91 -25.88 20.83
CA ILE A 444 10.05 -26.10 19.38
C ILE A 444 9.15 -25.11 18.64
N LEU A 445 9.72 -24.36 17.70
CA LEU A 445 8.99 -23.57 16.72
C LEU A 445 9.15 -24.21 15.33
N VAL A 446 8.06 -24.64 14.75
CA VAL A 446 8.04 -25.23 13.41
C VAL A 446 7.53 -24.22 12.41
N GLY A 447 8.35 -23.91 11.39
CA GLY A 447 7.96 -23.06 10.26
C GLY A 447 7.46 -23.89 9.07
N THR A 448 6.27 -23.57 8.57
CA THR A 448 5.67 -24.16 7.37
C THR A 448 5.43 -23.11 6.31
N THR A 449 5.40 -23.47 5.03
CA THR A 449 5.25 -22.56 3.91
C THR A 449 3.79 -22.24 3.57
N SER A 450 2.82 -23.03 4.04
CA SER A 450 1.40 -22.80 3.77
C SER A 450 0.51 -23.21 4.94
N VAL A 451 -0.72 -22.68 4.96
CA VAL A 451 -1.76 -23.05 5.93
C VAL A 451 -2.07 -24.56 5.82
N GLU A 452 -2.17 -25.10 4.61
CA GLU A 452 -2.45 -26.50 4.35
C GLU A 452 -1.37 -27.44 4.97
N LYS A 453 -0.08 -27.11 4.76
CA LYS A 453 1.04 -27.87 5.34
C LYS A 453 1.08 -27.76 6.86
N SER A 454 0.69 -26.62 7.44
CA SER A 454 0.57 -26.45 8.89
C SER A 454 -0.54 -27.33 9.49
N GLU A 455 -1.69 -27.39 8.83
CA GLU A 455 -2.81 -28.25 9.23
C GLU A 455 -2.47 -29.74 9.07
N TYR A 456 -1.81 -30.11 7.96
CA TYR A 456 -1.34 -31.50 7.77
C TYR A 456 -0.38 -31.92 8.87
N LEU A 457 0.63 -31.13 9.19
CA LEU A 457 1.57 -31.41 10.26
C LEU A 457 0.87 -31.53 11.61
N SER A 458 -0.06 -30.61 11.91
CA SER A 458 -0.87 -30.64 13.12
C SER A 458 -1.62 -31.96 13.29
N GLN A 459 -2.24 -32.45 12.20
CA GLN A 459 -2.91 -33.76 12.23
C GLN A 459 -1.94 -34.93 12.53
N GLN A 460 -0.72 -34.91 12.00
CA GLN A 460 0.27 -35.95 12.26
C GLN A 460 0.79 -35.92 13.72
N LEU A 461 1.04 -34.68 14.23
CA LEU A 461 1.43 -34.49 15.65
C LEU A 461 0.34 -34.94 16.61
N SER A 462 -0.92 -34.66 16.33
CA SER A 462 -2.07 -35.14 17.11
C SER A 462 -2.18 -36.66 17.13
N LYS A 463 -1.95 -37.31 15.98
CA LYS A 463 -1.88 -38.80 15.91
C LYS A 463 -0.74 -39.39 16.75
N ARG A 464 0.37 -38.67 16.88
CA ARG A 464 1.53 -39.04 17.68
C ARG A 464 1.36 -38.75 19.18
N GLY A 465 0.31 -37.98 19.54
CA GLY A 465 0.03 -37.56 20.91
C GLY A 465 0.86 -36.36 21.39
N VAL A 466 1.49 -35.61 20.51
CA VAL A 466 2.25 -34.40 20.84
C VAL A 466 1.29 -33.23 20.96
N GLN A 467 1.25 -32.60 22.15
CA GLN A 467 0.49 -31.38 22.37
C GLN A 467 1.17 -30.20 21.63
N HIS A 468 0.40 -29.41 20.89
CA HIS A 468 0.93 -28.33 20.11
C HIS A 468 -0.13 -27.24 19.85
N GLU A 469 0.33 -26.00 19.61
CA GLU A 469 -0.50 -24.89 19.14
C GLU A 469 -0.20 -24.62 17.67
N VAL A 470 -1.24 -24.22 16.90
CA VAL A 470 -1.11 -23.87 15.49
C VAL A 470 -1.37 -22.37 15.32
N LEU A 471 -0.46 -21.72 14.62
CA LEU A 471 -0.50 -20.30 14.34
C LEU A 471 -0.51 -20.07 12.81
N ASN A 472 -1.67 -19.77 12.28
CA ASN A 472 -1.89 -19.49 10.87
C ASN A 472 -2.96 -18.40 10.67
N ALA A 473 -3.19 -18.00 9.43
CA ALA A 473 -4.13 -16.93 9.05
C ALA A 473 -5.56 -17.08 9.61
N LYS A 474 -5.95 -18.26 10.07
CA LYS A 474 -7.28 -18.51 10.66
C LYS A 474 -7.38 -18.13 12.15
N GLN A 475 -6.27 -17.75 12.80
CA GLN A 475 -6.19 -17.57 14.27
C GLN A 475 -5.51 -16.26 14.67
N HIS A 476 -5.70 -15.19 13.89
CA HIS A 476 -5.08 -13.90 14.14
C HIS A 476 -5.34 -13.32 15.53
N ASP A 477 -6.54 -13.49 16.08
CA ASP A 477 -6.94 -12.93 17.38
C ASP A 477 -6.15 -13.51 18.57
N ARG A 478 -5.51 -14.68 18.38
CA ARG A 478 -4.75 -15.39 19.43
C ARG A 478 -3.25 -15.40 19.18
N GLU A 479 -2.81 -14.75 18.10
CA GLU A 479 -1.43 -14.81 17.63
C GLU A 479 -0.43 -14.38 18.72
N ALA A 480 -0.63 -13.20 19.29
CA ALA A 480 0.25 -12.64 20.30
C ALA A 480 0.39 -13.56 21.52
N THR A 481 -0.72 -14.13 21.99
CA THR A 481 -0.76 -15.03 23.15
C THR A 481 -0.03 -16.35 22.88
N ILE A 482 -0.21 -16.93 21.68
CA ILE A 482 0.47 -18.19 21.30
C ILE A 482 1.99 -17.97 21.20
N VAL A 483 2.41 -16.87 20.56
CA VAL A 483 3.84 -16.54 20.40
C VAL A 483 4.50 -16.26 21.75
N ALA A 484 3.82 -15.57 22.65
CA ALA A 484 4.30 -15.29 24.00
C ALA A 484 4.63 -16.57 24.79
N GLN A 485 3.90 -17.66 24.55
CA GLN A 485 4.08 -18.93 25.23
C GLN A 485 4.99 -19.92 24.47
N ALA A 486 5.40 -19.61 23.22
CA ALA A 486 6.18 -20.52 22.38
C ALA A 486 7.59 -20.85 22.94
N GLY A 487 8.12 -20.02 23.83
CA GLY A 487 9.42 -20.24 24.49
C GLY A 487 9.36 -21.06 25.79
N ARG A 488 8.19 -21.53 26.19
CA ARG A 488 8.03 -22.33 27.42
C ARG A 488 8.55 -23.74 27.26
N LYS A 489 8.96 -24.34 28.39
CA LYS A 489 9.45 -25.73 28.43
C LYS A 489 8.47 -26.72 27.79
N GLY A 490 8.93 -27.43 26.77
CA GLY A 490 8.16 -28.44 26.04
C GLY A 490 7.04 -27.85 25.15
N ALA A 491 6.96 -26.55 24.96
CA ALA A 491 6.00 -25.96 24.01
C ALA A 491 6.32 -26.39 22.58
N VAL A 492 5.31 -26.75 21.81
CA VAL A 492 5.41 -26.99 20.37
C VAL A 492 4.46 -26.05 19.64
N THR A 493 5.01 -25.14 18.82
CA THR A 493 4.25 -24.18 18.03
C THR A 493 4.49 -24.43 16.56
N VAL A 494 3.42 -24.69 15.80
CA VAL A 494 3.46 -24.80 14.32
C VAL A 494 2.96 -23.51 13.73
N ALA A 495 3.83 -22.78 13.05
CA ALA A 495 3.52 -21.47 12.50
C ALA A 495 3.72 -21.43 10.98
N THR A 496 2.86 -20.71 10.27
CA THR A 496 3.14 -20.29 8.89
C THR A 496 4.18 -19.17 8.88
N ASN A 497 4.81 -18.93 7.74
CA ASN A 497 6.00 -18.08 7.55
C ASN A 497 6.02 -16.77 8.32
N MET A 498 4.91 -16.06 8.30
CA MET A 498 4.83 -14.69 8.79
C MET A 498 4.18 -14.57 10.17
N ALA A 499 3.59 -15.66 10.65
CA ALA A 499 2.92 -15.65 11.93
C ALA A 499 3.90 -15.33 13.08
N GLY A 500 3.50 -14.39 13.95
CA GLY A 500 4.31 -13.90 15.07
C GLY A 500 5.46 -12.94 14.66
N ARG A 501 5.46 -12.39 13.45
CA ARG A 501 6.45 -11.38 13.06
C ARG A 501 6.32 -10.11 13.93
N GLY A 502 7.45 -9.50 14.29
CA GLY A 502 7.48 -8.35 15.20
C GLY A 502 7.25 -8.67 16.68
N THR A 503 6.90 -9.93 17.03
CA THR A 503 6.73 -10.38 18.42
C THR A 503 7.94 -11.19 18.86
N ASP A 504 8.44 -10.92 20.07
CA ASP A 504 9.61 -11.60 20.64
C ASP A 504 9.22 -12.90 21.35
N ILE A 505 9.93 -14.01 21.04
CA ILE A 505 9.79 -15.26 21.77
C ILE A 505 10.84 -15.25 22.90
N LYS A 506 10.37 -15.11 24.12
CA LYS A 506 11.22 -15.20 25.33
C LYS A 506 11.28 -16.62 25.84
N LEU A 507 12.48 -17.12 26.18
CA LEU A 507 12.61 -18.40 26.84
C LEU A 507 11.95 -18.35 28.23
N GLY A 508 11.17 -19.38 28.57
CA GLY A 508 10.35 -19.42 29.77
C GLY A 508 8.98 -18.75 29.64
N GLY A 509 8.70 -18.03 28.55
CA GLY A 509 7.43 -17.35 28.28
C GLY A 509 7.44 -15.86 28.63
N ASN A 510 6.29 -15.23 28.53
CA ASN A 510 6.08 -13.83 28.88
C ASN A 510 5.38 -13.72 30.25
N PRO A 511 5.97 -13.03 31.26
CA PRO A 511 5.38 -12.94 32.59
C PRO A 511 4.03 -12.18 32.62
N ASP A 512 3.85 -11.16 31.77
CA ASP A 512 2.60 -10.40 31.69
C ASP A 512 1.42 -11.30 31.32
N ASP A 513 1.57 -12.07 30.21
CA ASP A 513 0.54 -13.00 29.74
C ASP A 513 0.26 -14.11 30.77
N LEU A 514 1.28 -14.60 31.48
CA LEU A 514 1.09 -15.60 32.53
C LEU A 514 0.32 -15.05 33.71
N ALA A 515 0.63 -13.82 34.15
CA ALA A 515 -0.09 -13.15 35.24
C ALA A 515 -1.57 -12.92 34.85
N GLU A 516 -1.83 -12.43 33.64
CA GLU A 516 -3.20 -12.26 33.15
C GLU A 516 -3.97 -13.58 33.05
N ALA A 517 -3.34 -14.63 32.54
CA ALA A 517 -3.96 -15.96 32.43
C ALA A 517 -4.31 -16.51 33.82
N GLU A 518 -3.44 -16.32 34.81
CA GLU A 518 -3.68 -16.73 36.20
C GLU A 518 -4.86 -15.96 36.81
N LEU A 519 -4.93 -14.66 36.63
CA LEU A 519 -6.03 -13.84 37.13
C LEU A 519 -7.37 -14.20 36.49
N ARG A 520 -7.38 -14.48 35.19
CA ARG A 520 -8.58 -14.95 34.48
C ARG A 520 -9.02 -16.33 34.99
N GLN A 521 -8.08 -17.24 35.30
CA GLN A 521 -8.41 -18.54 35.92
C GLN A 521 -9.01 -18.37 37.33
N ARG A 522 -8.62 -17.34 38.05
CA ARG A 522 -9.22 -16.97 39.35
C ARG A 522 -10.60 -16.30 39.22
N GLY A 523 -11.09 -16.11 37.99
CA GLY A 523 -12.39 -15.49 37.69
C GLY A 523 -12.37 -13.98 37.69
N LEU A 524 -11.18 -13.36 37.69
CA LEU A 524 -11.03 -11.91 37.59
C LEU A 524 -10.93 -11.54 36.09
N ASP A 525 -11.67 -10.50 35.69
CA ASP A 525 -11.66 -9.95 34.35
C ASP A 525 -11.27 -8.46 34.38
N PRO A 526 -10.34 -8.00 33.51
CA PRO A 526 -9.89 -6.62 33.50
C PRO A 526 -10.97 -5.58 33.20
N VAL A 527 -12.10 -6.01 32.62
CA VAL A 527 -13.23 -5.15 32.27
C VAL A 527 -14.36 -5.24 33.27
N GLU A 528 -14.65 -6.46 33.80
CA GLU A 528 -15.74 -6.68 34.75
C GLU A 528 -15.35 -6.42 36.22
N ASN A 529 -14.06 -6.62 36.56
CA ASN A 529 -13.54 -6.55 37.94
C ASN A 529 -12.33 -5.64 38.03
N VAL A 530 -12.39 -4.42 37.50
CA VAL A 530 -11.27 -3.48 37.34
C VAL A 530 -10.47 -3.25 38.61
N GLU A 531 -11.12 -3.00 39.75
CA GLU A 531 -10.45 -2.71 41.02
C GLU A 531 -9.77 -3.96 41.62
N GLU A 532 -10.44 -5.11 41.59
CA GLU A 532 -9.89 -6.38 42.09
C GLU A 532 -8.73 -6.88 41.20
N TRP A 533 -8.86 -6.70 39.87
CA TRP A 533 -7.80 -6.96 38.89
C TRP A 533 -6.56 -6.12 39.19
N ALA A 534 -6.70 -4.80 39.28
CA ALA A 534 -5.59 -3.88 39.53
C ALA A 534 -4.90 -4.14 40.87
N ALA A 535 -5.63 -4.56 41.87
CA ALA A 535 -5.06 -4.90 43.21
C ALA A 535 -4.30 -6.26 43.18
N ALA A 536 -4.77 -7.23 42.39
CA ALA A 536 -4.17 -8.58 42.32
C ALA A 536 -3.00 -8.67 41.30
N LEU A 537 -2.97 -7.82 40.30
CA LEU A 537 -2.01 -7.85 39.19
C LEU A 537 -0.53 -7.77 39.63
N PRO A 538 -0.12 -6.87 40.55
CA PRO A 538 1.29 -6.81 40.98
C PRO A 538 1.82 -8.09 41.58
N ALA A 539 1.03 -8.76 42.42
CA ALA A 539 1.41 -10.01 43.06
C ALA A 539 1.44 -11.18 42.05
N ALA A 540 0.50 -11.22 41.11
CA ALA A 540 0.48 -12.20 40.03
C ALA A 540 1.69 -12.02 39.09
N LEU A 541 2.04 -10.78 38.81
CA LEU A 541 3.19 -10.45 37.95
C LEU A 541 4.51 -10.86 38.60
N GLU A 542 4.71 -10.57 39.90
CA GLU A 542 5.90 -10.98 40.64
C GLU A 542 6.05 -12.51 40.68
N ALA A 543 4.96 -13.23 40.86
CA ALA A 543 4.96 -14.70 40.87
C ALA A 543 5.27 -15.23 39.46
N ALA A 544 4.72 -14.64 38.42
CA ALA A 544 4.97 -15.01 37.02
C ALA A 544 6.44 -14.73 36.64
N GLU A 545 7.02 -13.60 37.03
CA GLU A 545 8.43 -13.28 36.79
C GLU A 545 9.38 -14.32 37.42
N GLN A 546 9.09 -14.71 38.65
CA GLN A 546 9.89 -15.76 39.31
C GLN A 546 9.77 -17.12 38.61
N ALA A 547 8.58 -17.50 38.19
CA ALA A 547 8.34 -18.73 37.44
C ALA A 547 9.04 -18.73 36.07
N VAL A 548 8.91 -17.61 35.31
CA VAL A 548 9.59 -17.44 34.02
C VAL A 548 11.10 -17.51 34.19
N LYS A 549 11.66 -16.89 35.20
CA LYS A 549 13.09 -16.91 35.45
C LYS A 549 13.61 -18.32 35.76
N ALA A 550 12.87 -19.12 36.53
CA ALA A 550 13.23 -20.51 36.81
C ALA A 550 13.15 -21.37 35.54
N GLU A 551 12.07 -21.24 34.77
CA GLU A 551 11.86 -21.99 33.52
C GLU A 551 12.86 -21.54 32.43
N PHE A 552 13.27 -20.29 32.39
CA PHE A 552 14.32 -19.78 31.51
C PHE A 552 15.64 -20.53 31.67
N GLU A 553 16.12 -20.71 32.90
CA GLU A 553 17.37 -21.43 33.15
C GLU A 553 17.26 -22.93 32.75
N GLU A 554 16.11 -23.57 33.01
CA GLU A 554 15.87 -24.94 32.58
C GLU A 554 15.88 -25.08 31.05
N VAL A 555 15.16 -24.19 30.32
CA VAL A 555 15.10 -24.20 28.85
C VAL A 555 16.48 -23.91 28.26
N LYS A 556 17.26 -23.03 28.90
CA LYS A 556 18.61 -22.71 28.47
C LYS A 556 19.55 -23.91 28.59
N GLU A 557 19.46 -24.70 29.68
CA GLU A 557 20.21 -25.96 29.86
C GLU A 557 19.82 -27.04 28.82
N LEU A 558 18.56 -27.04 28.36
CA LEU A 558 18.04 -27.91 27.30
C LEU A 558 18.50 -27.54 25.89
N GLY A 559 19.20 -26.41 25.73
CA GLY A 559 19.70 -25.93 24.45
C GLY A 559 18.91 -24.79 23.84
N GLY A 560 17.95 -24.18 24.58
CA GLY A 560 17.14 -23.08 24.15
C GLY A 560 16.04 -23.45 23.13
N LEU A 561 15.53 -22.50 22.40
CA LEU A 561 14.49 -22.72 21.39
C LEU A 561 15.05 -23.45 20.18
N TYR A 562 14.40 -24.55 19.80
CA TYR A 562 14.67 -25.27 18.56
C TYR A 562 13.75 -24.78 17.44
N VAL A 563 14.33 -24.30 16.34
CA VAL A 563 13.60 -23.84 15.15
C VAL A 563 13.73 -24.89 14.05
N LEU A 564 12.60 -25.44 13.62
CA LEU A 564 12.52 -26.44 12.57
C LEU A 564 11.78 -25.83 11.35
N GLY A 565 12.43 -25.77 10.18
CA GLY A 565 11.79 -25.43 8.93
C GLY A 565 11.40 -26.68 8.14
N THR A 566 10.16 -26.78 7.67
CA THR A 566 9.70 -27.93 6.88
C THR A 566 10.03 -27.82 5.40
N GLU A 567 10.42 -26.63 4.95
CA GLU A 567 10.83 -26.33 3.57
C GLU A 567 11.75 -25.11 3.55
N ARG A 568 12.44 -24.89 2.42
CA ARG A 568 13.08 -23.62 2.12
C ARG A 568 12.09 -22.70 1.43
N HIS A 569 12.10 -21.46 1.84
CA HIS A 569 11.29 -20.41 1.23
C HIS A 569 11.88 -19.93 -0.08
N GLU A 570 11.10 -19.20 -0.86
CA GLU A 570 11.57 -18.57 -2.11
C GLU A 570 12.74 -17.60 -1.88
N SER A 571 12.77 -16.93 -0.72
CA SER A 571 13.86 -16.04 -0.33
C SER A 571 14.65 -16.57 0.87
N ARG A 572 15.99 -16.51 0.77
CA ARG A 572 16.91 -16.82 1.90
C ARG A 572 16.66 -15.91 3.10
N ARG A 573 16.14 -14.74 2.87
CA ARG A 573 15.79 -13.77 3.89
C ARG A 573 14.75 -14.33 4.85
N ILE A 574 13.67 -14.94 4.33
CA ILE A 574 12.60 -15.57 5.13
C ILE A 574 13.17 -16.72 5.96
N ASP A 575 14.03 -17.55 5.38
CA ASP A 575 14.73 -18.61 6.13
C ASP A 575 15.54 -18.05 7.29
N ASN A 576 16.25 -16.94 7.07
CA ASN A 576 17.04 -16.27 8.11
C ASN A 576 16.17 -15.62 9.19
N GLN A 577 15.00 -15.09 8.84
CA GLN A 577 14.02 -14.57 9.80
C GLN A 577 13.46 -15.67 10.68
N LEU A 578 13.16 -16.84 10.10
CA LEU A 578 12.71 -18.02 10.86
C LEU A 578 13.81 -18.48 11.83
N ARG A 579 15.06 -18.69 11.36
CA ARG A 579 16.19 -19.02 12.23
C ARG A 579 16.40 -17.97 13.33
N GLY A 580 16.23 -16.70 13.02
CA GLY A 580 16.39 -15.58 13.93
C GLY A 580 15.39 -15.52 15.09
N ARG A 581 14.38 -16.40 15.11
CA ARG A 581 13.49 -16.56 16.26
C ARG A 581 14.23 -17.16 17.46
N SER A 582 15.33 -17.85 17.24
CA SER A 582 16.15 -18.55 18.24
C SER A 582 17.55 -17.94 18.34
N GLY A 583 18.23 -18.13 19.49
CA GLY A 583 19.60 -17.70 19.70
C GLY A 583 19.76 -16.17 19.88
N ARG A 584 18.85 -15.52 20.60
CA ARG A 584 18.81 -14.07 20.82
C ARG A 584 19.65 -13.66 22.01
N GLN A 585 20.28 -12.49 21.96
CA GLN A 585 21.08 -11.90 23.05
C GLN A 585 22.10 -12.86 23.70
N GLY A 586 22.67 -13.78 22.89
CA GLY A 586 23.64 -14.78 23.35
C GLY A 586 23.02 -15.99 24.04
N ASP A 587 21.70 -16.17 23.96
CA ASP A 587 21.04 -17.39 24.42
C ASP A 587 21.37 -18.56 23.50
N PRO A 588 21.41 -19.80 24.00
CA PRO A 588 21.54 -21.00 23.18
C PRO A 588 20.30 -21.18 22.30
N GLY A 589 20.44 -21.92 21.24
CA GLY A 589 19.38 -22.27 20.34
C GLY A 589 19.85 -23.20 19.22
N GLU A 590 18.92 -23.80 18.54
CA GLU A 590 19.20 -24.68 17.41
C GLU A 590 18.31 -24.34 16.23
N SER A 591 18.78 -24.58 15.01
CA SER A 591 17.93 -24.57 13.83
C SER A 591 18.26 -25.71 12.87
N ARG A 592 17.22 -26.27 12.21
CA ARG A 592 17.37 -27.25 11.15
C ARG A 592 16.26 -27.17 10.14
N PHE A 593 16.57 -27.47 8.87
CA PHE A 593 15.58 -27.56 7.81
C PHE A 593 15.44 -29.00 7.32
N TYR A 594 14.20 -29.42 7.14
CA TYR A 594 13.80 -30.70 6.55
C TYR A 594 13.21 -30.40 5.16
N LEU A 595 13.82 -31.01 4.14
CA LEU A 595 13.49 -30.73 2.75
C LEU A 595 13.11 -31.99 2.01
N SER A 596 12.33 -31.85 0.93
CA SER A 596 12.08 -32.97 0.02
C SER A 596 12.30 -32.54 -1.45
N LEU A 597 12.44 -33.52 -2.33
CA LEU A 597 12.51 -33.26 -3.76
C LEU A 597 11.15 -32.85 -4.36
N GLY A 598 10.07 -33.11 -3.61
CA GLY A 598 8.71 -32.70 -3.95
C GLY A 598 8.37 -31.26 -3.58
N ASP A 599 9.20 -30.62 -2.75
CA ASP A 599 8.96 -29.23 -2.33
C ASP A 599 8.92 -28.27 -3.53
N ASP A 600 8.07 -27.25 -3.48
CA ASP A 600 7.78 -26.36 -4.62
C ASP A 600 9.03 -25.72 -5.19
N LEU A 601 9.93 -25.22 -4.36
CA LEU A 601 11.20 -24.64 -4.80
C LEU A 601 12.06 -25.65 -5.58
N MET A 602 12.06 -26.91 -5.14
CA MET A 602 12.82 -27.98 -5.79
C MET A 602 12.19 -28.40 -7.12
N ARG A 603 10.86 -28.48 -7.18
CA ARG A 603 10.09 -28.84 -8.36
C ARG A 603 10.27 -27.81 -9.49
N LEU A 604 10.23 -26.52 -9.15
CA LEU A 604 10.34 -25.44 -10.14
C LEU A 604 11.75 -25.25 -10.70
N PHE A 605 12.78 -25.51 -9.93
CA PHE A 605 14.13 -25.03 -10.25
C PHE A 605 15.24 -26.07 -10.42
N LYS A 606 15.07 -27.36 -10.49
CA LYS A 606 16.08 -28.34 -10.90
C LYS A 606 15.90 -29.77 -10.33
N ALA A 607 14.69 -30.17 -9.98
CA ALA A 607 14.39 -31.50 -9.45
C ALA A 607 15.01 -32.65 -10.30
N GLN A 608 15.01 -32.53 -11.63
CA GLN A 608 15.48 -33.57 -12.54
C GLN A 608 16.99 -33.91 -12.38
N MET A 609 17.84 -32.95 -12.01
CA MET A 609 19.27 -33.22 -11.84
C MET A 609 19.52 -33.95 -10.52
N VAL A 610 18.81 -33.53 -9.45
CA VAL A 610 18.95 -34.13 -8.11
C VAL A 610 18.28 -35.49 -8.11
N GLU A 611 17.12 -35.65 -8.73
CA GLU A 611 16.42 -36.90 -8.89
C GLU A 611 17.24 -37.97 -9.64
N ARG A 612 17.97 -37.58 -10.71
CA ARG A 612 18.92 -38.48 -11.41
C ARG A 612 20.06 -38.91 -10.50
N VAL A 613 20.62 -38.07 -9.69
CA VAL A 613 21.70 -38.40 -8.75
C VAL A 613 21.16 -39.33 -7.68
N MET A 614 19.95 -39.14 -7.18
CA MET A 614 19.34 -39.97 -6.16
C MET A 614 18.90 -41.34 -6.69
N SER A 615 18.34 -41.41 -7.88
CA SER A 615 17.99 -42.68 -8.52
C SER A 615 19.22 -43.52 -8.85
N MET A 616 20.35 -42.91 -9.22
CA MET A 616 21.63 -43.58 -9.41
C MET A 616 22.23 -44.11 -8.12
N ALA A 617 21.97 -43.44 -6.98
CA ALA A 617 22.53 -43.85 -5.67
C ALA A 617 21.69 -44.90 -4.93
N ASN A 618 20.49 -45.27 -5.42
CA ASN A 618 19.56 -46.25 -4.85
C ASN A 618 19.26 -46.05 -3.35
N VAL A 619 19.12 -44.75 -2.93
CA VAL A 619 18.87 -44.38 -1.53
C VAL A 619 17.42 -44.66 -1.16
N PRO A 620 17.14 -45.37 -0.04
CA PRO A 620 15.77 -45.53 0.46
C PRO A 620 15.08 -44.21 0.76
N ASP A 621 13.75 -44.17 0.68
CA ASP A 621 12.98 -42.90 0.83
C ASP A 621 13.05 -42.30 2.24
N ASP A 622 13.28 -43.13 3.24
CA ASP A 622 13.37 -42.80 4.68
C ASP A 622 14.75 -42.35 5.14
N VAL A 623 15.78 -42.46 4.28
CA VAL A 623 17.15 -42.07 4.61
C VAL A 623 17.44 -40.67 4.13
N PRO A 624 17.75 -39.71 5.02
CA PRO A 624 18.09 -38.35 4.64
C PRO A 624 19.45 -38.27 3.95
N ILE A 625 19.56 -37.36 2.99
CA ILE A 625 20.81 -37.05 2.32
C ILE A 625 21.38 -35.76 2.87
N GLU A 626 22.60 -35.85 3.39
CA GLU A 626 23.42 -34.68 3.72
C GLU A 626 24.48 -34.51 2.63
N ASN A 627 24.19 -33.68 1.64
CA ASN A 627 25.14 -33.43 0.53
C ASN A 627 25.30 -31.94 0.24
N LYS A 628 26.54 -31.45 0.38
CA LYS A 628 26.89 -30.05 0.10
C LYS A 628 26.58 -29.59 -1.32
N MET A 629 26.52 -30.50 -2.30
CA MET A 629 26.11 -30.15 -3.67
C MET A 629 24.63 -29.82 -3.75
N VAL A 630 23.78 -30.59 -3.05
CA VAL A 630 22.34 -30.34 -3.03
C VAL A 630 22.03 -29.03 -2.30
N THR A 631 22.65 -28.78 -1.15
CA THR A 631 22.52 -27.52 -0.43
C THR A 631 22.92 -26.32 -1.29
N ARG A 632 24.00 -26.45 -2.09
CA ARG A 632 24.41 -25.41 -3.04
C ARG A 632 23.41 -25.24 -4.19
N ALA A 633 22.82 -26.34 -4.69
CA ALA A 633 21.80 -26.27 -5.74
C ALA A 633 20.54 -25.54 -5.25
N ILE A 634 20.11 -25.79 -4.01
CA ILE A 634 18.99 -25.10 -3.37
C ILE A 634 19.30 -23.61 -3.22
N ALA A 635 20.45 -23.26 -2.69
CA ALA A 635 20.88 -21.86 -2.56
C ALA A 635 20.92 -21.13 -3.92
N SER A 636 21.33 -21.85 -4.99
CA SER A 636 21.30 -21.31 -6.36
C SER A 636 19.87 -21.12 -6.88
N ALA A 637 18.95 -22.04 -6.56
CA ALA A 637 17.55 -21.93 -6.92
C ALA A 637 16.92 -20.70 -6.23
N GLN A 638 17.10 -20.55 -4.92
CA GLN A 638 16.64 -19.38 -4.19
C GLN A 638 17.18 -18.08 -4.79
N SER A 639 18.48 -18.01 -5.12
CA SER A 639 19.06 -16.84 -5.77
C SER A 639 18.44 -16.52 -7.13
N GLN A 640 18.01 -17.53 -7.89
CA GLN A 640 17.35 -17.32 -9.18
C GLN A 640 15.92 -16.76 -8.98
N VAL A 641 15.18 -17.28 -7.99
CA VAL A 641 13.85 -16.75 -7.64
C VAL A 641 13.94 -15.32 -7.13
N GLU A 642 14.87 -15.05 -6.21
CA GLU A 642 15.13 -13.70 -5.70
C GLU A 642 15.42 -12.73 -6.86
N GLN A 643 16.26 -13.12 -7.82
CA GLN A 643 16.57 -12.29 -8.98
C GLN A 643 15.35 -12.10 -9.89
N GLN A 644 14.54 -13.12 -10.13
CA GLN A 644 13.34 -13.01 -10.94
C GLN A 644 12.31 -12.08 -10.27
N ASN A 645 12.09 -12.23 -8.98
CA ASN A 645 11.19 -11.36 -8.21
C ASN A 645 11.68 -9.90 -8.22
N PHE A 646 12.98 -9.67 -8.10
CA PHE A 646 13.57 -8.34 -8.22
C PHE A 646 13.31 -7.70 -9.60
N GLU A 647 13.53 -8.44 -10.71
CA GLU A 647 13.27 -7.93 -12.05
C GLU A 647 11.77 -7.63 -12.25
N THR A 648 10.87 -8.44 -11.67
CA THR A 648 9.42 -8.16 -11.70
C THR A 648 9.10 -6.85 -10.99
N ARG A 649 9.56 -6.65 -9.74
CA ARG A 649 9.35 -5.38 -8.99
C ARG A 649 9.93 -4.17 -9.72
N LYS A 650 11.11 -4.34 -10.30
CA LYS A 650 11.77 -3.30 -11.10
C LYS A 650 10.98 -2.94 -12.37
N ASN A 651 10.35 -3.92 -13.01
CA ASN A 651 9.50 -3.65 -14.17
C ASN A 651 8.22 -2.90 -13.76
N VAL A 652 7.54 -3.32 -12.69
CA VAL A 652 6.39 -2.57 -12.14
C VAL A 652 6.77 -1.10 -11.90
N LEU A 653 7.91 -0.88 -11.22
CA LEU A 653 8.40 0.48 -10.97
C LEU A 653 8.68 1.29 -12.24
N LYS A 654 9.25 0.67 -13.29
CA LYS A 654 9.55 1.39 -14.55
C LYS A 654 8.29 1.90 -15.25
N TYR A 655 7.21 1.14 -15.21
CA TYR A 655 5.92 1.57 -15.77
C TYR A 655 5.29 2.65 -14.88
N ASP A 656 5.26 2.45 -13.57
CA ASP A 656 4.73 3.45 -12.64
C ASP A 656 5.55 4.76 -12.59
N GLU A 657 6.83 4.73 -12.95
CA GLU A 657 7.69 5.94 -13.04
C GLU A 657 7.15 6.96 -14.07
N VAL A 658 6.48 6.47 -15.12
CA VAL A 658 5.83 7.34 -16.11
C VAL A 658 4.65 8.05 -15.46
N LEU A 659 3.76 7.29 -14.83
CA LEU A 659 2.63 7.84 -14.08
C LEU A 659 3.08 8.72 -12.91
N ASN A 660 4.18 8.37 -12.26
CA ASN A 660 4.68 9.13 -11.11
C ASN A 660 5.07 10.56 -11.48
N ARG A 661 5.75 10.75 -12.60
CA ARG A 661 6.10 12.09 -13.11
C ARG A 661 4.85 12.91 -13.44
N GLN A 662 3.85 12.29 -14.04
CA GLN A 662 2.57 12.93 -14.34
C GLN A 662 1.81 13.27 -13.04
N ARG A 663 1.82 12.34 -12.07
CA ARG A 663 1.22 12.53 -10.74
C ARG A 663 1.85 13.70 -9.98
N GLU A 664 3.17 13.84 -10.01
CA GLU A 664 3.88 14.95 -9.38
C GLU A 664 3.42 16.31 -9.94
N VAL A 665 3.21 16.42 -11.24
CA VAL A 665 2.69 17.64 -11.89
C VAL A 665 1.25 17.90 -11.44
N ILE A 666 0.37 16.93 -11.60
CA ILE A 666 -1.07 17.09 -11.30
C ILE A 666 -1.31 17.34 -9.81
N TYR A 667 -0.67 16.58 -8.92
CA TYR A 667 -0.85 16.77 -7.49
C TYR A 667 -0.21 18.07 -6.99
N GLY A 668 0.87 18.51 -7.64
CA GLY A 668 1.48 19.83 -7.39
C GLY A 668 0.56 20.98 -7.76
N GLU A 669 -0.04 20.94 -8.95
CA GLU A 669 -1.03 21.93 -9.38
C GLU A 669 -2.24 21.93 -8.44
N ARG A 670 -2.79 20.78 -8.17
CA ARG A 670 -3.92 20.60 -7.28
C ARG A 670 -3.66 21.16 -5.88
N ARG A 671 -2.47 20.93 -5.34
CA ARG A 671 -2.07 21.44 -4.03
C ARG A 671 -2.02 22.96 -3.99
N ARG A 672 -1.46 23.62 -5.01
CA ARG A 672 -1.42 25.06 -5.12
C ARG A 672 -2.83 25.66 -5.13
N VAL A 673 -3.74 25.08 -5.90
CA VAL A 673 -5.15 25.51 -5.94
C VAL A 673 -5.82 25.38 -4.56
N LEU A 674 -5.58 24.26 -3.84
CA LEU A 674 -6.13 24.02 -2.50
C LEU A 674 -5.55 24.98 -1.44
N GLU A 675 -4.27 25.35 -1.55
CA GLU A 675 -3.62 26.27 -0.61
C GLU A 675 -4.05 27.73 -0.80
N GLY A 676 -4.86 28.00 -1.84
CA GLY A 676 -5.46 29.30 -2.07
C GLY A 676 -4.58 30.27 -2.85
N GLU A 677 -3.67 29.74 -3.70
CA GLU A 677 -2.92 30.57 -4.65
C GLU A 677 -3.89 31.33 -5.56
N ASP A 678 -3.55 32.58 -5.87
CA ASP A 678 -4.34 33.37 -6.81
C ASP A 678 -4.18 32.81 -8.22
N LEU A 679 -5.27 32.29 -8.76
CA LEU A 679 -5.28 31.62 -10.06
C LEU A 679 -5.47 32.60 -11.25
N GLN A 680 -5.64 33.91 -11.02
CA GLN A 680 -5.95 34.85 -12.06
C GLN A 680 -4.94 34.81 -13.22
N ASP A 681 -3.65 34.85 -12.92
CA ASP A 681 -2.62 34.84 -13.96
C ASP A 681 -2.57 33.46 -14.66
N GLN A 682 -2.77 32.36 -13.92
CA GLN A 682 -2.83 31.01 -14.50
C GLN A 682 -4.02 30.85 -15.45
N ILE A 683 -5.20 31.35 -15.08
CA ILE A 683 -6.39 31.30 -15.92
C ILE A 683 -6.18 32.14 -17.19
N ARG A 684 -5.53 33.32 -17.09
CA ARG A 684 -5.18 34.12 -18.29
C ARG A 684 -4.25 33.35 -19.23
N HIS A 685 -3.25 32.64 -18.70
CA HIS A 685 -2.40 31.77 -19.53
C HIS A 685 -3.20 30.62 -20.16
N PHE A 686 -4.18 30.05 -19.45
CA PHE A 686 -5.04 29.01 -20.04
C PHE A 686 -5.85 29.55 -21.20
N MET A 687 -6.38 30.79 -21.10
CA MET A 687 -7.08 31.47 -22.19
C MET A 687 -6.17 31.68 -23.38
N ASP A 688 -4.97 32.22 -23.16
CA ASP A 688 -4.00 32.50 -24.21
C ASP A 688 -3.56 31.24 -24.94
N ASP A 689 -3.22 30.19 -24.19
CA ASP A 689 -2.79 28.91 -24.73
C ASP A 689 -3.90 28.23 -25.56
N THR A 690 -5.15 28.23 -25.04
CA THR A 690 -6.30 27.63 -25.74
C THR A 690 -6.60 28.32 -27.05
N ILE A 691 -6.52 29.67 -27.06
CA ILE A 691 -6.71 30.45 -28.29
C ILE A 691 -5.60 30.15 -29.30
N ASP A 692 -4.34 30.14 -28.86
CA ASP A 692 -3.21 29.81 -29.72
C ASP A 692 -3.33 28.40 -30.31
N ASP A 693 -3.82 27.45 -29.55
CA ASP A 693 -4.01 26.07 -30.03
C ASP A 693 -5.13 25.99 -31.08
N TYR A 694 -6.27 26.64 -30.86
CA TYR A 694 -7.35 26.67 -31.83
C TYR A 694 -6.91 27.32 -33.15
N ILE A 695 -6.23 28.45 -33.06
CA ILE A 695 -5.71 29.16 -34.22
C ILE A 695 -4.69 28.29 -34.96
N ARG A 696 -3.77 27.69 -34.24
CA ARG A 696 -2.73 26.80 -34.81
C ARG A 696 -3.33 25.61 -35.56
N GLN A 697 -4.41 25.04 -35.06
CA GLN A 697 -5.08 23.91 -35.71
C GLN A 697 -5.72 24.29 -37.03
N GLU A 698 -6.37 25.46 -37.11
CA GLU A 698 -7.10 25.87 -38.30
C GLU A 698 -6.24 26.68 -39.28
N THR A 699 -5.08 27.20 -38.85
CA THR A 699 -4.16 27.98 -39.68
C THR A 699 -2.84 27.31 -40.00
N ALA A 700 -2.73 25.98 -39.74
CA ALA A 700 -1.49 25.21 -39.90
C ALA A 700 -0.97 25.14 -41.33
N GLU A 701 -1.85 25.22 -42.31
CA GLU A 701 -1.53 25.17 -43.74
C GLU A 701 -2.32 26.28 -44.52
N GLY A 702 -1.72 26.83 -45.53
CA GLY A 702 -2.38 27.79 -46.46
C GLY A 702 -2.28 29.25 -46.01
N PHE A 703 -3.04 30.11 -46.71
CA PHE A 703 -3.18 31.55 -46.43
C PHE A 703 -4.57 31.83 -45.89
N ALA A 704 -4.81 32.99 -45.31
CA ALA A 704 -6.09 33.40 -44.69
C ALA A 704 -7.33 33.15 -45.58
N GLU A 705 -7.21 33.24 -46.89
CA GLU A 705 -8.26 32.93 -47.85
C GLU A 705 -8.62 31.43 -47.93
N GLU A 706 -7.75 30.55 -47.43
CA GLU A 706 -7.90 29.07 -47.44
C GLU A 706 -8.32 28.54 -46.08
N TRP A 707 -8.24 29.34 -45.01
CA TRP A 707 -8.59 28.96 -43.67
C TRP A 707 -10.09 28.84 -43.45
N ASP A 708 -10.53 27.86 -42.65
CA ASP A 708 -11.93 27.71 -42.25
C ASP A 708 -12.24 28.61 -41.05
N LEU A 709 -12.37 29.93 -41.32
CA LEU A 709 -12.65 30.91 -40.27
C LEU A 709 -14.04 30.73 -39.64
N ASP A 710 -15.00 30.20 -40.36
CA ASP A 710 -16.33 29.89 -39.80
C ASP A 710 -16.26 28.84 -38.72
N ARG A 711 -15.45 27.80 -38.94
CA ARG A 711 -15.17 26.74 -37.98
C ARG A 711 -14.41 27.26 -36.77
N LEU A 712 -13.39 28.09 -37.00
CA LEU A 712 -12.60 28.69 -35.91
C LEU A 712 -13.49 29.59 -35.02
N TRP A 713 -14.31 30.45 -35.61
CA TRP A 713 -15.26 31.25 -34.83
C TRP A 713 -16.35 30.41 -34.17
N GLY A 714 -16.74 29.29 -34.76
CA GLY A 714 -17.59 28.29 -34.14
C GLY A 714 -17.01 27.74 -32.85
N ALA A 715 -15.70 27.42 -32.83
CA ALA A 715 -14.97 26.97 -31.65
C ALA A 715 -14.88 28.09 -30.59
N PHE A 716 -14.53 29.31 -30.95
CA PHE A 716 -14.52 30.45 -30.03
C PHE A 716 -15.88 30.70 -29.37
N LYS A 717 -16.99 30.61 -30.14
CA LYS A 717 -18.35 30.78 -29.59
C LYS A 717 -18.75 29.68 -28.59
N GLN A 718 -18.18 28.51 -28.72
CA GLN A 718 -18.38 27.42 -27.72
C GLN A 718 -17.56 27.67 -26.45
N LEU A 719 -16.37 28.28 -26.61
CA LEU A 719 -15.45 28.51 -25.50
C LEU A 719 -15.93 29.71 -24.64
N TYR A 720 -16.24 30.84 -25.24
CA TYR A 720 -16.63 32.06 -24.53
C TYR A 720 -17.55 32.96 -25.40
N PRO A 721 -18.23 33.97 -24.83
CA PRO A 721 -19.09 34.89 -25.59
C PRO A 721 -18.25 35.87 -26.41
N VAL A 722 -17.64 35.41 -27.51
CA VAL A 722 -16.78 36.18 -28.41
C VAL A 722 -17.56 37.36 -29.02
N LYS A 723 -16.97 38.56 -28.97
CA LYS A 723 -17.54 39.80 -29.55
C LYS A 723 -16.88 40.21 -30.85
N VAL A 724 -15.60 39.91 -31.01
CA VAL A 724 -14.85 40.16 -32.23
C VAL A 724 -15.40 39.31 -33.38
N THR A 725 -15.66 39.96 -34.54
CA THR A 725 -16.14 39.28 -35.72
C THR A 725 -15.08 39.25 -36.84
N VAL A 726 -15.24 38.33 -37.80
CA VAL A 726 -14.31 38.22 -38.93
C VAL A 726 -14.34 39.49 -39.78
N GLU A 727 -15.53 40.05 -39.94
CA GLU A 727 -15.74 41.27 -40.74
C GLU A 727 -14.99 42.45 -40.12
N GLU A 728 -14.96 42.59 -38.80
CA GLU A 728 -14.23 43.67 -38.12
C GLU A 728 -12.71 43.50 -38.35
N LEU A 729 -12.19 42.26 -38.29
CA LEU A 729 -10.77 41.99 -38.53
C LEU A 729 -10.38 42.26 -40.00
N GLU A 730 -11.27 41.92 -40.97
CA GLU A 730 -11.03 42.25 -42.37
C GLU A 730 -10.99 43.76 -42.62
N GLU A 731 -11.90 44.53 -42.00
CA GLU A 731 -11.89 45.99 -42.11
C GLU A 731 -10.61 46.61 -41.52
N GLU A 732 -10.12 46.07 -40.39
CA GLU A 732 -8.92 46.58 -39.70
C GLU A 732 -7.63 46.20 -40.46
N ALA A 733 -7.56 44.96 -41.01
CA ALA A 733 -6.44 44.50 -41.82
C ALA A 733 -6.43 45.07 -43.26
N GLY A 734 -7.58 45.66 -43.72
CA GLY A 734 -7.78 46.23 -45.04
C GLY A 734 -8.28 45.23 -46.05
N ASP A 735 -8.01 44.00 -46.00
CA ASP A 735 -8.59 42.85 -46.74
C ASP A 735 -8.29 41.52 -46.03
N LEU A 736 -8.94 40.43 -46.49
CA LEU A 736 -8.74 39.11 -45.94
C LEU A 736 -7.29 38.62 -46.07
N ALA A 737 -6.59 39.01 -47.10
CA ALA A 737 -5.20 38.66 -47.35
C ALA A 737 -4.22 39.32 -46.34
N GLY A 738 -4.62 40.40 -45.70
CA GLY A 738 -3.87 41.04 -44.61
C GLY A 738 -4.07 40.43 -43.24
N VAL A 739 -5.02 39.52 -43.06
CA VAL A 739 -5.30 38.82 -41.80
C VAL A 739 -4.26 37.74 -41.59
N THR A 740 -3.45 37.84 -40.54
CA THR A 740 -2.47 36.80 -40.14
C THR A 740 -2.94 36.07 -38.90
N ALA A 741 -2.38 34.87 -38.67
CA ALA A 741 -2.67 34.08 -37.49
C ALA A 741 -2.35 34.85 -36.18
N GLU A 742 -1.25 35.61 -36.19
CA GLU A 742 -0.85 36.45 -35.05
C GLU A 742 -1.84 37.60 -34.82
N PHE A 743 -2.39 38.18 -35.89
CA PHE A 743 -3.37 39.27 -35.81
C PHE A 743 -4.69 38.77 -35.21
N ILE A 744 -5.18 37.60 -35.67
CA ILE A 744 -6.33 36.94 -35.07
C ILE A 744 -6.07 36.63 -33.58
N ALA A 745 -4.88 36.07 -33.25
CA ALA A 745 -4.52 35.74 -31.90
C ALA A 745 -4.53 36.95 -30.96
N GLU A 746 -3.95 38.07 -31.37
CA GLU A 746 -3.93 39.32 -30.60
C GLU A 746 -5.33 39.88 -30.36
N ALA A 747 -6.17 39.95 -31.40
CA ALA A 747 -7.53 40.45 -31.30
C ALA A 747 -8.41 39.57 -30.38
N VAL A 748 -8.38 38.23 -30.57
CA VAL A 748 -9.20 37.31 -29.80
C VAL A 748 -8.73 37.23 -28.35
N LYS A 749 -7.39 37.26 -28.09
CA LYS A 749 -6.86 37.30 -26.72
C LYS A 749 -7.29 38.59 -25.99
N ASN A 750 -7.25 39.71 -26.63
CA ASN A 750 -7.73 40.94 -26.02
C ASN A 750 -9.23 40.87 -25.71
N ASP A 751 -10.05 40.34 -26.61
CA ASP A 751 -11.49 40.18 -26.38
C ASP A 751 -11.78 39.25 -25.22
N ILE A 752 -11.16 38.04 -25.14
CA ILE A 752 -11.41 37.09 -24.04
C ILE A 752 -10.99 37.67 -22.69
N HIS A 753 -9.88 38.41 -22.62
CA HIS A 753 -9.46 39.09 -21.39
C HIS A 753 -10.44 40.21 -20.98
N GLU A 754 -11.02 40.95 -21.92
CA GLU A 754 -12.07 41.93 -21.63
C GLU A 754 -13.34 41.24 -21.10
N GLN A 755 -13.78 40.14 -21.75
CA GLN A 755 -14.95 39.40 -21.31
C GLN A 755 -14.73 38.78 -19.90
N TYR A 756 -13.52 38.31 -19.59
CA TYR A 756 -13.16 37.83 -18.26
C TYR A 756 -13.23 38.93 -17.20
N ALA A 757 -12.70 40.14 -17.49
CA ALA A 757 -12.75 41.25 -16.58
C ALA A 757 -14.20 41.75 -16.36
N GLU A 758 -15.07 41.74 -17.40
CA GLU A 758 -16.48 42.05 -17.30
C GLU A 758 -17.24 41.05 -16.42
N ARG A 759 -16.91 39.75 -16.55
CA ARG A 759 -17.47 38.67 -15.72
C ARG A 759 -17.05 38.82 -14.26
N GLU A 760 -15.77 39.09 -13.98
CA GLU A 760 -15.26 39.36 -12.64
C GLU A 760 -15.95 40.57 -12.02
N LYS A 761 -16.15 41.63 -12.77
CA LYS A 761 -16.89 42.83 -12.32
C LYS A 761 -18.37 42.53 -11.98
N THR A 762 -18.97 41.60 -12.70
CA THR A 762 -20.39 41.21 -12.52
C THR A 762 -20.56 40.32 -11.27
N LEU A 763 -19.65 39.34 -11.05
CA LEU A 763 -19.74 38.40 -9.95
C LEU A 763 -19.10 38.92 -8.64
N GLY A 764 -18.12 39.82 -8.77
CA GLY A 764 -17.24 40.21 -7.67
C GLY A 764 -16.00 39.36 -7.55
N SER A 765 -14.88 39.96 -7.14
CA SER A 765 -13.55 39.31 -7.16
C SER A 765 -13.50 38.03 -6.27
N ASP A 766 -14.06 38.07 -5.06
CA ASP A 766 -14.03 36.91 -4.14
C ASP A 766 -14.80 35.72 -4.70
N ILE A 767 -15.95 35.96 -5.32
CA ILE A 767 -16.77 34.92 -5.95
C ILE A 767 -16.06 34.36 -7.16
N MET A 768 -15.40 35.21 -7.94
CA MET A 768 -14.66 34.80 -9.13
C MET A 768 -13.48 33.91 -8.75
N ARG A 769 -12.69 34.24 -7.72
CA ARG A 769 -11.59 33.39 -7.21
C ARG A 769 -12.08 32.03 -6.73
N GLU A 770 -13.22 31.97 -6.04
CA GLU A 770 -13.82 30.71 -5.61
C GLU A 770 -14.35 29.88 -6.80
N LEU A 771 -14.93 30.53 -7.81
CA LEU A 771 -15.38 29.86 -9.03
C LEU A 771 -14.19 29.25 -9.78
N GLU A 772 -13.12 30.00 -9.98
CA GLU A 772 -11.89 29.51 -10.61
C GLU A 772 -11.33 28.30 -9.91
N ARG A 773 -11.22 28.37 -8.58
CA ARG A 773 -10.75 27.24 -7.77
C ARG A 773 -11.59 26.00 -7.98
N ARG A 774 -12.90 26.10 -7.89
CA ARG A 774 -13.81 24.96 -8.05
C ARG A 774 -13.81 24.41 -9.47
N VAL A 775 -13.78 25.26 -10.47
CA VAL A 775 -13.72 24.85 -11.87
C VAL A 775 -12.43 24.07 -12.12
N VAL A 776 -11.27 24.66 -11.78
CA VAL A 776 -9.98 24.02 -12.04
C VAL A 776 -9.88 22.68 -11.31
N LEU A 777 -10.25 22.59 -10.01
CA LEU A 777 -10.24 21.33 -9.26
C LEU A 777 -11.17 20.28 -9.88
N SER A 778 -12.39 20.68 -10.27
CA SER A 778 -13.36 19.75 -10.86
C SER A 778 -12.89 19.16 -12.18
N VAL A 779 -12.39 20.02 -13.07
CA VAL A 779 -11.89 19.62 -14.38
C VAL A 779 -10.64 18.76 -14.24
N LEU A 780 -9.69 19.20 -13.39
CA LEU A 780 -8.44 18.50 -13.16
C LEU A 780 -8.69 17.09 -12.60
N ASP A 781 -9.56 16.96 -11.57
CA ASP A 781 -9.86 15.67 -10.96
C ASP A 781 -10.57 14.70 -11.93
N ARG A 782 -11.47 15.22 -12.78
CA ARG A 782 -12.15 14.41 -13.78
C ARG A 782 -11.20 13.94 -14.87
N LYS A 783 -10.43 14.86 -15.47
CA LYS A 783 -9.47 14.53 -16.53
C LYS A 783 -8.36 13.62 -16.05
N TRP A 784 -7.89 13.81 -14.81
CA TRP A 784 -6.88 12.92 -14.23
C TRP A 784 -7.41 11.48 -14.05
N ARG A 785 -8.65 11.30 -13.61
CA ARG A 785 -9.27 9.97 -13.50
C ARG A 785 -9.46 9.30 -14.86
N GLU A 786 -9.92 10.06 -15.85
CA GLU A 786 -10.02 9.58 -17.24
C GLU A 786 -8.65 9.14 -17.75
N HIS A 787 -7.61 9.94 -17.52
CA HIS A 787 -6.25 9.63 -17.92
C HIS A 787 -5.66 8.40 -17.22
N LEU A 788 -5.91 8.20 -15.92
CA LEU A 788 -5.49 6.99 -15.22
C LEU A 788 -6.09 5.75 -15.87
N TYR A 789 -7.38 5.80 -16.20
CA TYR A 789 -8.06 4.70 -16.89
C TYR A 789 -7.46 4.42 -18.27
N GLU A 790 -7.19 5.47 -19.05
CA GLU A 790 -6.56 5.34 -20.37
C GLU A 790 -5.13 4.79 -20.28
N MET A 791 -4.36 5.17 -19.28
CA MET A 791 -3.01 4.67 -19.04
C MET A 791 -2.99 3.22 -18.58
N ASP A 792 -3.96 2.79 -17.75
CA ASP A 792 -4.12 1.39 -17.39
C ASP A 792 -4.42 0.55 -18.66
N TYR A 793 -5.31 1.04 -19.51
CA TYR A 793 -5.64 0.40 -20.79
C TYR A 793 -4.43 0.33 -21.75
N LEU A 794 -3.66 1.42 -21.85
CA LEU A 794 -2.42 1.44 -22.63
C LEU A 794 -1.42 0.39 -22.13
N GLN A 795 -1.27 0.26 -20.80
CA GLN A 795 -0.35 -0.70 -20.17
C GLN A 795 -0.72 -2.15 -20.51
N GLU A 796 -2.01 -2.49 -20.54
CA GLU A 796 -2.48 -3.83 -20.92
C GLU A 796 -2.13 -4.17 -22.36
N GLY A 797 -2.32 -3.21 -23.28
CA GLY A 797 -2.09 -3.40 -24.72
C GLY A 797 -0.64 -3.28 -25.17
N ILE A 798 0.23 -2.63 -24.37
CA ILE A 798 1.57 -2.23 -24.81
C ILE A 798 2.50 -3.41 -25.10
N GLY A 799 2.30 -4.55 -24.46
CA GLY A 799 3.07 -5.77 -24.69
C GLY A 799 3.01 -6.28 -26.13
N LEU A 800 1.94 -5.96 -26.85
CA LEU A 800 1.76 -6.33 -28.26
C LEU A 800 2.72 -5.58 -29.19
N ARG A 801 3.26 -4.42 -28.75
CA ARG A 801 4.26 -3.65 -29.52
C ARG A 801 5.56 -4.42 -29.70
N ALA A 802 5.88 -5.39 -28.81
CA ALA A 802 7.02 -6.28 -28.96
C ALA A 802 6.97 -7.13 -30.24
N MET A 803 5.78 -7.46 -30.75
CA MET A 803 5.62 -8.19 -32.02
C MET A 803 6.13 -7.36 -33.22
N ALA A 804 6.04 -6.02 -33.11
CA ALA A 804 6.61 -5.09 -34.11
C ALA A 804 8.08 -4.75 -33.86
N GLN A 805 8.80 -5.51 -33.02
CA GLN A 805 10.21 -5.30 -32.63
C GLN A 805 10.46 -3.94 -31.95
N LYS A 806 9.44 -3.35 -31.33
CA LYS A 806 9.55 -2.13 -30.53
C LYS A 806 9.69 -2.49 -29.07
N ASP A 807 10.42 -1.66 -28.32
CA ASP A 807 10.52 -1.81 -26.86
C ASP A 807 9.19 -1.32 -26.22
N PRO A 808 8.42 -2.19 -25.54
CA PRO A 808 7.14 -1.82 -24.97
C PRO A 808 7.22 -0.66 -23.96
N LEU A 809 8.31 -0.58 -23.19
CA LEU A 809 8.47 0.50 -22.22
C LEU A 809 8.69 1.85 -22.90
N VAL A 810 9.47 1.89 -23.98
CA VAL A 810 9.74 3.12 -24.73
C VAL A 810 8.46 3.61 -25.41
N GLU A 811 7.68 2.70 -26.01
CA GLU A 811 6.38 3.04 -26.61
C GLU A 811 5.39 3.52 -25.53
N TYR A 812 5.33 2.86 -24.37
CA TYR A 812 4.51 3.29 -23.25
C TYR A 812 4.86 4.70 -22.76
N GLN A 813 6.14 5.01 -22.67
CA GLN A 813 6.61 6.36 -22.29
C GLN A 813 6.19 7.42 -23.32
N ARG A 814 6.29 7.09 -24.61
CA ARG A 814 5.97 8.02 -25.70
C ARG A 814 4.45 8.25 -25.77
N GLU A 815 3.68 7.16 -25.92
CA GLU A 815 2.22 7.25 -26.02
C GLU A 815 1.61 7.88 -24.76
N GLY A 816 2.09 7.50 -23.56
CA GLY A 816 1.66 8.11 -22.31
C GLY A 816 2.01 9.59 -22.15
N PHE A 817 3.13 10.04 -22.74
CA PHE A 817 3.46 11.46 -22.79
C PHE A 817 2.50 12.23 -23.70
N ASP A 818 2.20 11.70 -24.88
CA ASP A 818 1.28 12.31 -25.83
C ASP A 818 -0.13 12.41 -25.23
N MET A 819 -0.62 11.36 -24.57
CA MET A 819 -1.90 11.35 -23.88
C MET A 819 -1.93 12.36 -22.71
N PHE A 820 -0.86 12.47 -21.95
CA PHE A 820 -0.76 13.44 -20.86
C PHE A 820 -0.81 14.89 -21.36
N ASN A 821 -0.11 15.19 -22.45
CA ASN A 821 -0.18 16.52 -23.06
C ASN A 821 -1.60 16.85 -23.55
N ALA A 822 -2.26 15.92 -24.23
CA ALA A 822 -3.65 16.09 -24.66
C ALA A 822 -4.60 16.32 -23.47
N MET A 823 -4.39 15.59 -22.36
CA MET A 823 -5.14 15.81 -21.13
C MET A 823 -4.90 17.24 -20.57
N MET A 824 -3.66 17.72 -20.54
CA MET A 824 -3.32 19.06 -20.02
C MET A 824 -3.94 20.17 -20.89
N GLU A 825 -3.94 20.01 -22.20
CA GLU A 825 -4.64 20.92 -23.13
C GLU A 825 -6.15 20.90 -22.87
N GLY A 826 -6.75 19.71 -22.73
CA GLY A 826 -8.16 19.57 -22.38
C GLY A 826 -8.53 20.16 -21.01
N ILE A 827 -7.63 20.16 -20.03
CA ILE A 827 -7.85 20.83 -18.72
C ILE A 827 -7.94 22.35 -18.92
N LYS A 828 -7.06 22.94 -19.72
CA LYS A 828 -7.08 24.39 -20.00
C LYS A 828 -8.37 24.78 -20.72
N GLU A 829 -8.68 24.12 -21.83
CA GLU A 829 -9.86 24.36 -22.65
C GLU A 829 -11.15 24.28 -21.85
N GLU A 830 -11.37 23.17 -21.14
CA GLU A 830 -12.60 22.97 -20.38
C GLU A 830 -12.70 23.93 -19.18
N SER A 831 -11.58 24.26 -18.51
CA SER A 831 -11.58 25.21 -17.43
C SER A 831 -12.03 26.60 -17.92
N VAL A 832 -11.50 27.05 -19.05
CA VAL A 832 -11.92 28.32 -19.67
C VAL A 832 -13.40 28.25 -20.09
N GLY A 833 -13.82 27.21 -20.78
CA GLY A 833 -15.21 27.02 -21.19
C GLY A 833 -16.19 27.04 -20.02
N TYR A 834 -15.89 26.37 -18.92
CA TYR A 834 -16.75 26.39 -17.73
C TYR A 834 -16.77 27.74 -17.03
N LEU A 835 -15.65 28.47 -16.97
CA LEU A 835 -15.61 29.79 -16.38
C LEU A 835 -16.55 30.78 -17.07
N PHE A 836 -16.72 30.66 -18.38
CA PHE A 836 -17.61 31.55 -19.12
C PHE A 836 -19.06 31.07 -19.21
N ASN A 837 -19.29 29.77 -19.33
CA ASN A 837 -20.61 29.21 -19.67
C ASN A 837 -21.44 28.80 -18.43
N LEU A 838 -20.83 28.72 -17.21
CA LEU A 838 -21.57 28.32 -16.01
C LEU A 838 -22.45 29.48 -15.47
N GLU A 839 -23.72 29.15 -15.18
CA GLU A 839 -24.62 30.05 -14.43
C GLU A 839 -24.35 29.90 -12.92
N VAL A 840 -23.86 30.99 -12.31
CA VAL A 840 -23.49 31.04 -10.91
C VAL A 840 -24.66 31.56 -10.08
N GLN A 841 -25.13 30.78 -9.10
CA GLN A 841 -26.10 31.25 -8.09
C GLN A 841 -25.34 31.46 -6.77
N VAL A 842 -25.40 32.68 -6.26
CA VAL A 842 -24.77 33.05 -4.98
C VAL A 842 -25.81 32.85 -3.87
N GLU A 843 -25.56 31.91 -2.94
CA GLU A 843 -26.37 31.81 -1.73
C GLU A 843 -25.98 32.93 -0.76
N GLN A 844 -26.88 33.85 -0.53
CA GLN A 844 -26.74 34.81 0.56
C GLN A 844 -26.95 34.08 1.88
N GLN A 845 -25.90 33.97 2.70
CA GLN A 845 -26.07 33.56 4.09
C GLN A 845 -26.94 34.59 4.80
N VAL A 846 -28.16 34.21 5.14
CA VAL A 846 -28.97 34.97 6.08
C VAL A 846 -28.33 34.79 7.45
N GLU A 847 -27.65 35.82 7.97
CA GLU A 847 -27.21 35.84 9.35
C GLU A 847 -28.44 35.61 10.26
N GLU A 848 -28.56 34.42 10.83
CA GLU A 848 -29.43 34.25 11.99
C GLU A 848 -28.83 35.02 13.15
N VAL A 849 -29.50 36.10 13.50
CA VAL A 849 -29.16 36.89 14.68
C VAL A 849 -29.35 36.03 15.90
N PRO A 850 -28.31 35.71 16.69
CA PRO A 850 -28.49 34.93 17.92
C PRO A 850 -29.17 35.75 18.98
N VAL A 851 -30.22 35.22 19.53
CA VAL A 851 -30.83 35.68 20.78
C VAL A 851 -29.79 35.61 21.89
N GLN A 852 -29.57 36.72 22.55
CA GLN A 852 -28.68 36.87 23.70
C GLN A 852 -29.01 35.87 24.80
N ASP A 853 -28.00 35.09 25.22
CA ASP A 853 -27.57 34.99 26.64
C ASP A 853 -26.36 34.09 26.80
N ALA A 854 -25.43 34.60 27.63
CA ALA A 854 -24.37 33.92 28.39
C ALA A 854 -22.92 33.96 27.90
N ALA A 855 -22.19 34.84 28.59
CA ALA A 855 -20.81 34.68 29.14
C ALA A 855 -19.64 34.45 28.17
N GLU A 856 -18.86 35.51 28.09
CA GLU A 856 -17.49 35.67 27.53
C GLU A 856 -16.56 34.48 27.65
N ARG A 857 -16.11 34.04 26.47
CA ARG A 857 -14.76 33.43 26.27
C ARG A 857 -14.11 34.18 25.10
N PRO A 858 -12.80 34.50 25.14
CA PRO A 858 -12.13 35.18 24.03
C PRO A 858 -12.09 34.25 22.79
N SER A 859 -12.73 34.71 21.70
CA SER A 859 -12.72 34.05 20.42
C SER A 859 -11.39 34.32 19.70
N LEU A 860 -10.71 33.27 19.33
CA LEU A 860 -9.74 33.32 18.23
C LEU A 860 -10.47 33.84 16.98
N GLU A 861 -9.86 34.79 16.29
CA GLU A 861 -10.36 35.36 15.04
C GLU A 861 -10.62 34.18 14.05
N LYS A 862 -11.89 33.98 13.72
CA LYS A 862 -12.28 33.10 12.61
C LYS A 862 -12.00 33.85 11.32
N GLU A 863 -11.19 33.26 10.45
CA GLU A 863 -11.11 33.69 9.07
C GLU A 863 -12.53 33.71 8.46
N PRO A 864 -12.86 34.68 7.60
CA PRO A 864 -14.18 34.75 6.96
C PRO A 864 -14.43 33.49 6.14
N ALA A 865 -15.54 32.82 6.37
CA ALA A 865 -15.93 31.65 5.61
C ALA A 865 -16.03 31.99 4.11
N ALA A 866 -15.43 31.17 3.25
CA ALA A 866 -15.48 31.33 1.81
C ALA A 866 -16.95 31.41 1.31
N PRO A 867 -17.28 32.24 0.32
CA PRO A 867 -18.64 32.34 -0.20
C PRO A 867 -19.10 30.98 -0.77
N GLN A 868 -20.30 30.54 -0.39
CA GLN A 868 -20.87 29.31 -0.94
C GLN A 868 -21.50 29.58 -2.29
N ILE A 869 -20.94 28.97 -3.32
CA ILE A 869 -21.39 29.09 -4.71
C ILE A 869 -22.08 27.78 -5.11
N ARG A 870 -23.26 27.87 -5.73
CA ARG A 870 -23.87 26.76 -6.48
C ARG A 870 -23.87 27.09 -7.96
N ALA A 871 -23.29 26.24 -8.77
CA ALA A 871 -23.36 26.32 -10.22
C ALA A 871 -23.87 24.97 -10.75
N LYS A 872 -24.85 25.04 -11.66
CA LYS A 872 -25.40 23.84 -12.30
C LYS A 872 -24.31 23.23 -13.19
N GLY A 873 -23.81 22.05 -12.82
CA GLY A 873 -22.68 21.38 -13.49
C GLY A 873 -21.35 21.40 -12.70
N LEU A 874 -21.25 22.13 -11.60
CA LEU A 874 -20.18 22.10 -10.60
C LEU A 874 -20.72 21.59 -9.26
N GLU A 875 -21.59 20.62 -9.28
CA GLU A 875 -21.94 19.92 -8.05
C GLU A 875 -20.67 19.26 -7.51
N ALA A 876 -20.39 19.47 -6.22
CA ALA A 876 -19.30 18.72 -5.58
C ALA A 876 -19.53 17.23 -5.93
N PRO A 877 -18.53 16.50 -6.43
CA PRO A 877 -18.72 15.12 -6.82
C PRO A 877 -19.34 14.41 -5.64
N GLN A 878 -20.48 13.77 -5.87
CA GLN A 878 -21.06 12.90 -4.86
C GLN A 878 -19.98 11.88 -4.52
N ARG A 879 -19.40 12.01 -3.31
CA ARG A 879 -18.48 10.99 -2.85
C ARG A 879 -19.26 9.69 -2.80
N PRO A 880 -18.79 8.63 -3.46
CA PRO A 880 -19.43 7.34 -3.34
C PRO A 880 -19.57 7.00 -1.84
N ASP A 881 -20.71 6.50 -1.42
CA ASP A 881 -20.94 6.11 -0.02
C ASP A 881 -19.88 5.10 0.49
N ARG A 882 -19.23 4.41 -0.43
CA ARG A 882 -18.13 3.49 -0.16
C ARG A 882 -17.06 3.63 -1.24
N LEU A 883 -15.82 3.77 -0.80
CA LEU A 883 -14.63 3.65 -1.64
C LEU A 883 -14.02 2.27 -1.40
N HIS A 884 -13.61 1.63 -2.47
CA HIS A 884 -12.89 0.36 -2.42
C HIS A 884 -11.39 0.61 -2.41
N PHE A 885 -10.65 -0.11 -1.58
CA PHE A 885 -9.20 -0.03 -1.54
C PHE A 885 -8.57 -1.38 -1.81
N SER A 886 -7.39 -1.36 -2.42
CA SER A 886 -6.57 -2.52 -2.68
C SER A 886 -5.14 -2.23 -2.25
N ALA A 887 -4.57 -3.14 -1.46
CA ALA A 887 -3.21 -3.06 -0.96
C ALA A 887 -2.53 -4.43 -0.99
N PRO A 888 -1.19 -4.51 -1.03
CA PRO A 888 -0.47 -5.78 -0.94
C PRO A 888 -0.68 -6.45 0.42
N THR A 889 -0.75 -7.79 0.44
CA THR A 889 -0.80 -8.56 1.69
C THR A 889 0.55 -8.64 2.36
N VAL A 890 0.56 -8.68 3.69
CA VAL A 890 1.75 -8.85 4.54
C VAL A 890 2.41 -10.22 4.33
N ASP A 891 1.70 -11.19 3.76
CA ASP A 891 2.11 -12.61 3.73
C ASP A 891 3.19 -12.94 2.69
N GLY A 892 3.61 -11.99 1.87
CA GLY A 892 4.69 -12.19 0.88
C GLY A 892 4.34 -13.12 -0.29
N GLU A 893 3.12 -13.66 -0.35
CA GLU A 893 2.67 -14.58 -1.40
C GLU A 893 2.09 -13.85 -2.62
N GLY A 894 2.22 -12.49 -2.68
CA GLY A 894 1.70 -11.70 -3.80
C GLY A 894 0.18 -11.52 -3.78
N GLY A 895 -0.45 -11.75 -2.63
CA GLY A 895 -1.87 -11.50 -2.43
C GLY A 895 -2.18 -10.01 -2.33
N VAL A 896 -3.44 -9.66 -2.50
CA VAL A 896 -3.98 -8.30 -2.38
C VAL A 896 -5.04 -8.32 -1.28
N VAL A 897 -4.95 -7.36 -0.35
CA VAL A 897 -6.01 -7.08 0.63
C VAL A 897 -6.96 -6.08 -0.01
N GLU A 898 -8.22 -6.41 -0.05
CA GLU A 898 -9.28 -5.54 -0.55
C GLU A 898 -10.26 -5.23 0.58
N GLY A 899 -10.79 -4.02 0.61
CA GLY A 899 -11.76 -3.61 1.61
C GLY A 899 -12.49 -2.34 1.21
N ASP A 900 -13.51 -1.97 1.98
CA ASP A 900 -14.32 -0.77 1.73
C ASP A 900 -14.09 0.27 2.82
N PHE A 901 -13.92 1.54 2.43
CA PHE A 901 -14.02 2.68 3.33
C PHE A 901 -15.41 3.29 3.28
N ALA A 902 -16.02 3.53 4.43
CA ALA A 902 -17.18 4.41 4.50
C ALA A 902 -16.73 5.87 4.36
N THR A 903 -17.31 6.62 3.42
CA THR A 903 -17.12 8.07 3.33
C THR A 903 -18.04 8.76 4.33
N ASP A 904 -17.59 9.80 5.00
CA ASP A 904 -18.23 10.47 6.16
C ASP A 904 -19.61 11.16 5.89
N SER A 905 -20.36 10.77 4.88
CA SER A 905 -21.70 11.32 4.63
C SER A 905 -22.81 10.72 5.49
N ALA A 906 -22.53 9.66 6.25
CA ALA A 906 -23.46 9.12 7.24
C ALA A 906 -23.12 9.66 8.64
N GLY A 907 -23.99 10.50 9.20
CA GLY A 907 -23.91 10.89 10.61
C GLY A 907 -23.77 9.66 11.52
N PRO A 908 -23.33 9.81 12.78
CA PRO A 908 -22.79 8.73 13.59
C PRO A 908 -23.77 7.56 13.67
N THR A 909 -23.52 6.52 12.92
CA THR A 909 -24.12 5.21 13.18
C THR A 909 -23.58 4.79 14.54
N ARG A 910 -24.43 4.78 15.54
CA ARG A 910 -24.11 4.29 16.89
C ARG A 910 -23.43 2.93 16.75
N SER A 911 -22.12 2.92 16.95
CA SER A 911 -21.36 1.69 17.11
C SER A 911 -22.00 0.88 18.23
N THR A 912 -22.25 -0.38 17.96
CA THR A 912 -22.78 -1.32 18.97
C THR A 912 -21.70 -1.81 19.94
N ASP A 913 -20.49 -1.31 19.85
CA ASP A 913 -19.34 -1.63 20.70
C ASP A 913 -19.31 -0.86 22.03
N GLY A 914 -20.36 -0.78 22.69
CA GLY A 914 -20.53 -0.26 24.06
C GLY A 914 -21.85 -0.74 24.67
N MET A 915 -22.57 -1.53 23.92
CA MET A 915 -23.84 -2.04 24.41
C MET A 915 -23.67 -3.35 25.20
N THR A 916 -24.24 -3.40 26.39
CA THR A 916 -24.36 -4.64 27.18
C THR A 916 -25.15 -5.72 26.40
N ARG A 917 -24.92 -6.98 26.73
CA ARG A 917 -25.62 -8.13 26.09
C ARG A 917 -27.13 -8.02 26.16
N ALA A 918 -27.68 -7.30 27.15
CA ALA A 918 -29.09 -7.02 27.32
C ALA A 918 -29.60 -5.97 26.33
N GLU A 919 -28.82 -4.96 26.00
CA GLU A 919 -29.16 -3.90 25.05
C GLU A 919 -29.07 -4.41 23.61
N ARG A 920 -28.10 -5.28 23.28
CA ARG A 920 -28.03 -5.98 21.98
C ARG A 920 -29.23 -6.86 21.71
N ARG A 921 -29.76 -7.55 22.73
CA ARG A 921 -31.00 -8.33 22.65
C ARG A 921 -32.25 -7.46 22.49
N LYS A 922 -32.29 -6.24 23.05
CA LYS A 922 -33.38 -5.27 22.86
C LYS A 922 -33.38 -4.68 21.44
N ALA A 923 -32.22 -4.34 20.89
CA ALA A 923 -32.07 -3.84 19.54
C ALA A 923 -32.48 -4.88 18.47
N GLN A 924 -32.09 -6.15 18.64
CA GLN A 924 -32.54 -7.26 17.76
C GLN A 924 -34.04 -7.56 17.85
N LYS A 925 -34.70 -7.25 18.96
CA LYS A 925 -36.15 -7.41 19.07
C LYS A 925 -36.94 -6.25 18.47
N SER A 926 -36.34 -5.07 18.31
CA SER A 926 -37.03 -3.92 17.70
C SER A 926 -36.93 -3.92 16.15
N SER A 927 -35.93 -4.61 15.56
CA SER A 927 -35.81 -4.76 14.11
C SER A 927 -36.57 -5.93 13.49
N GLY A 928 -37.21 -6.79 14.31
CA GLY A 928 -37.93 -7.97 13.87
C GLY A 928 -39.50 -7.86 13.87
N GLY A 929 -40.03 -6.65 13.95
CA GLY A 929 -41.48 -6.44 14.12
C GLY A 929 -42.21 -5.82 12.93
N GLY A 930 -42.19 -6.46 11.76
CA GLY A 930 -42.91 -5.95 10.58
C GLY A 930 -43.26 -7.02 9.56
N GLY A 931 -44.03 -8.03 9.92
CA GLY A 931 -44.47 -9.04 8.97
C GLY A 931 -45.92 -9.47 9.28
N GLY A 932 -46.84 -8.92 8.51
CA GLY A 932 -48.29 -9.01 8.71
C GLY A 932 -48.87 -10.42 8.65
N ARG A 933 -49.81 -10.66 9.59
CA ARG A 933 -50.82 -11.74 9.52
C ARG A 933 -51.72 -11.53 8.31
N ARG A 934 -51.72 -12.48 7.37
CA ARG A 934 -52.88 -12.72 6.50
C ARG A 934 -53.52 -14.04 6.90
N ARG A 935 -54.82 -13.95 7.35
CA ARG A 935 -55.73 -15.06 7.64
C ARG A 935 -56.08 -15.80 6.36
N LYS A 936 -56.13 -17.12 6.47
CA LYS A 936 -56.83 -18.01 5.53
C LYS A 936 -58.35 -17.78 5.58
N LYS A 937 -58.95 -17.79 4.45
CA LYS A 937 -60.09 -18.60 4.05
C LYS A 937 -59.84 -19.20 2.68
#